data_0ec1b114d3703eb9a3fe8fb54d8590c3
#
_entry.id   0ec1b114d3703eb9a3fe8fb54d8590c3
#
_cell.length_a   1.000
_cell.length_b   1.000
_cell.length_c   1.000
_cell.angle_alpha   90.00
_cell.angle_beta   90.00
_cell.angle_gamma   90.00
#
_symmetry.space_group_name_H-M   'P 1'
#
loop_
_entity.id
_entity.type
_entity.pdbx_description
1 polymer ?
#
loop_
_entity_poly.entity_id
_entity_poly.type
_entity_poly.pdbx_seq_one_letter_code
_entity_poly.pdbx_strand_id
1 'polypeptide(L)'
;MKKVVHAACPHDCPDACGVLITVEDGLATKIQGDPDHPVTRGFLCAKVAKYLDRVYSPDRVLYPLRRKAPKGAGGDEAFERISWNGALDEIANRFRSISAEFGPEAILPYSYGGTLGTLNGSTMDRRFFHRLGASQLDRTICSAAGEAGILSVQGGKYGTEPEQFRHSRYIIAWASNIHGNNVHLWPFIEEARRNGAKLVVIDPYRTRTARCADWHIPIALGTDAALALGMMNVIIGESLYDADYVGKYAVGFEELRERAREYTPEKVSGWTGIPVDDVRRLAREYATTRPAVIRLNYGIQRADNGGMATRAVAMLPVLIGSWKEVGGGLQMSLSGAFEFNGDALKRPDLMTTALGRPARVINMVKLGEALTELGTSHPAEEVPVKALFVYGSNPAAVCPDHNKVIRELSRTDLFTVVHEQFLTDTTDYADIVLPATTFFEHPELQKAYGHYYLQTSTQAIDPLGECRSNVELFRALAERMGFEDACFGETTEEMMDLALQSEHPWMKGITRERLDREKHVRLSFEGDGAPFLPFAEGKFPTVSGKAELYSAALAAQGHDPVASFVPTPESRNARTDGKYPLEMLARKADNFLNSTFSNLKSHHPLENGNLGVLEITAKDAFERDIREGDDVRVFNARGSLELTARISDAIQPGMVSARLHWAKLSRDKQNVNVLTSDRLSDLGGGATFYATSVEVAKR
;
A
#
# COMPACT_ATOMS: atom_id res chain seq x y z
N MET A 1 11.76 37.26 -5.08
CA MET A 1 12.71 36.81 -4.01
C MET A 1 12.91 35.31 -4.15
N LYS A 2 14.15 34.85 -4.04
CA LYS A 2 14.47 33.39 -4.12
C LYS A 2 14.62 32.81 -2.72
N LYS A 3 13.91 31.70 -2.42
CA LYS A 3 14.04 30.94 -1.17
C LYS A 3 14.08 29.43 -1.47
N VAL A 4 14.65 28.65 -0.54
CA VAL A 4 14.59 27.19 -0.57
C VAL A 4 13.77 26.72 0.63
N VAL A 5 12.78 25.87 0.38
CA VAL A 5 11.83 25.39 1.38
C VAL A 5 12.04 23.89 1.53
N HIS A 6 12.09 23.41 2.79
CA HIS A 6 12.16 21.99 3.12
C HIS A 6 10.77 21.39 3.19
N ALA A 7 10.60 20.20 2.61
CA ALA A 7 9.40 19.38 2.70
C ALA A 7 9.76 17.89 2.68
N ALA A 8 8.80 17.03 2.96
CA ALA A 8 8.90 15.60 2.80
C ALA A 8 7.91 15.11 1.72
N CYS A 9 8.31 14.12 0.94
CA CYS A 9 7.45 13.51 -0.07
C CYS A 9 6.39 12.63 0.60
N PRO A 10 5.07 12.95 0.50
CA PRO A 10 4.02 12.22 1.20
C PRO A 10 3.40 11.09 0.36
N HIS A 11 3.98 10.75 -0.77
CA HIS A 11 3.42 9.72 -1.65
C HIS A 11 3.58 8.31 -1.07
N ASP A 12 2.74 7.36 -1.52
CA ASP A 12 2.74 5.95 -1.10
C ASP A 12 4.06 5.23 -1.49
N CYS A 13 5.09 5.51 -0.71
CA CYS A 13 6.45 5.02 -0.89
C CYS A 13 7.13 4.87 0.48
N PRO A 14 7.91 3.79 0.71
CA PRO A 14 8.62 3.60 1.99
C PRO A 14 9.63 4.70 2.31
N ASP A 15 10.12 5.39 1.28
CA ASP A 15 11.28 6.28 1.42
C ASP A 15 10.95 7.65 2.05
N ALA A 16 9.71 8.15 1.94
CA ALA A 16 9.28 9.46 2.47
C ALA A 16 10.39 10.53 2.37
N CYS A 17 10.91 10.74 1.14
CA CYS A 17 12.13 11.50 0.87
C CYS A 17 12.08 12.92 1.44
N GLY A 18 13.15 13.37 2.05
CA GLY A 18 13.40 14.80 2.28
C GLY A 18 13.61 15.50 0.93
N VAL A 19 12.91 16.62 0.71
CA VAL A 19 12.98 17.39 -0.53
C VAL A 19 13.24 18.86 -0.27
N LEU A 20 13.99 19.50 -1.17
CA LEU A 20 14.25 20.93 -1.20
C LEU A 20 13.54 21.53 -2.40
N ILE A 21 12.64 22.49 -2.14
CA ILE A 21 11.85 23.17 -3.16
C ILE A 21 12.38 24.60 -3.31
N THR A 22 12.93 24.94 -4.48
CA THR A 22 13.32 26.31 -4.78
C THR A 22 12.10 27.09 -5.25
N VAL A 23 11.83 28.21 -4.59
CA VAL A 23 10.73 29.11 -4.90
C VAL A 23 11.31 30.46 -5.32
N GLU A 24 10.88 30.98 -6.47
CA GLU A 24 11.23 32.30 -6.99
C GLU A 24 9.96 33.07 -7.29
N ASP A 25 9.82 34.22 -6.64
CA ASP A 25 8.65 35.13 -6.80
C ASP A 25 7.29 34.42 -6.63
N GLY A 26 7.21 33.52 -5.63
CA GLY A 26 6.00 32.76 -5.29
C GLY A 26 5.81 31.47 -6.10
N LEU A 27 6.61 31.20 -7.10
CA LEU A 27 6.52 30.00 -7.92
C LEU A 27 7.63 28.99 -7.59
N ALA A 28 7.28 27.73 -7.47
CA ALA A 28 8.26 26.66 -7.35
C ALA A 28 8.93 26.43 -8.71
N THR A 29 10.26 26.60 -8.76
CA THR A 29 11.04 26.50 -10.01
C THR A 29 11.92 25.27 -10.06
N LYS A 30 12.17 24.61 -8.91
CA LYS A 30 13.01 23.41 -8.84
C LYS A 30 12.59 22.54 -7.65
N ILE A 31 12.64 21.23 -7.83
CA ILE A 31 12.60 20.24 -6.76
C ILE A 31 13.87 19.38 -6.82
N GLN A 32 14.45 19.08 -5.68
CA GLN A 32 15.62 18.18 -5.54
C GLN A 32 15.54 17.44 -4.21
N GLY A 33 16.23 16.29 -4.10
CA GLY A 33 16.37 15.59 -2.81
C GLY A 33 17.21 16.38 -1.84
N ASP A 34 16.93 16.23 -0.55
CA ASP A 34 17.74 16.81 0.51
C ASP A 34 19.00 15.96 0.74
N PRO A 35 20.21 16.50 0.50
CA PRO A 35 21.46 15.75 0.67
C PRO A 35 21.74 15.38 2.14
N ASP A 36 21.17 16.12 3.09
CA ASP A 36 21.39 15.89 4.52
C ASP A 36 20.47 14.80 5.09
N HIS A 37 19.48 14.33 4.30
CA HIS A 37 18.62 13.24 4.75
C HIS A 37 19.41 11.91 4.80
N PRO A 38 19.53 11.25 5.98
CA PRO A 38 20.42 10.09 6.17
C PRO A 38 20.11 8.90 5.26
N VAL A 39 18.85 8.66 4.93
CA VAL A 39 18.41 7.53 4.10
C VAL A 39 18.35 7.92 2.62
N THR A 40 17.74 9.07 2.29
CA THR A 40 17.45 9.43 0.88
C THR A 40 18.59 10.18 0.17
N ARG A 41 19.53 10.73 0.90
CA ARG A 41 20.89 11.16 0.45
C ARG A 41 20.89 12.03 -0.81
N GLY A 42 19.93 12.94 -0.96
CA GLY A 42 19.95 14.00 -1.97
C GLY A 42 19.50 13.63 -3.38
N PHE A 43 19.04 12.40 -3.67
CA PHE A 43 18.46 12.11 -4.96
C PHE A 43 16.94 11.85 -4.87
N LEU A 44 16.25 11.94 -6.00
CA LEU A 44 14.82 11.67 -6.14
C LEU A 44 14.58 10.54 -7.13
N CYS A 45 13.52 9.77 -6.88
CA CYS A 45 13.06 8.81 -7.88
C CYS A 45 12.52 9.53 -9.14
N ALA A 46 12.51 8.84 -10.27
CA ALA A 46 12.06 9.41 -11.56
C ALA A 46 10.63 9.98 -11.51
N LYS A 47 9.78 9.47 -10.60
CA LYS A 47 8.41 9.93 -10.41
C LYS A 47 8.35 11.36 -9.85
N VAL A 48 9.06 11.60 -8.77
CA VAL A 48 9.01 12.87 -8.03
C VAL A 48 9.98 13.90 -8.59
N ALA A 49 11.04 13.48 -9.28
CA ALA A 49 11.94 14.41 -9.97
C ALA A 49 11.23 15.34 -11.00
N LYS A 50 10.06 14.90 -11.51
CA LYS A 50 9.21 15.67 -12.44
C LYS A 50 7.96 16.26 -11.76
N TYR A 51 7.99 16.46 -10.44
CA TYR A 51 6.78 16.85 -9.71
C TYR A 51 6.24 18.24 -10.08
N LEU A 52 7.08 19.14 -10.59
CA LEU A 52 6.64 20.45 -11.11
C LEU A 52 5.63 20.30 -12.25
N ASP A 53 5.76 19.25 -13.09
CA ASP A 53 4.80 18.96 -14.15
C ASP A 53 3.42 18.59 -13.61
N ARG A 54 3.36 18.08 -12.37
CA ARG A 54 2.10 17.82 -11.66
C ARG A 54 1.54 19.10 -11.04
N VAL A 55 2.38 19.88 -10.36
CA VAL A 55 1.96 21.12 -9.69
C VAL A 55 1.37 22.11 -10.70
N TYR A 56 2.03 22.30 -11.83
CA TYR A 56 1.64 23.27 -12.85
C TYR A 56 0.98 22.63 -14.10
N SER A 57 0.45 21.42 -13.95
CA SER A 57 -0.29 20.78 -15.03
C SER A 57 -1.51 21.62 -15.43
N PRO A 58 -1.74 21.86 -16.73
CA PRO A 58 -2.95 22.54 -17.18
C PRO A 58 -4.23 21.72 -16.90
N ASP A 59 -4.09 20.41 -16.68
CA ASP A 59 -5.21 19.51 -16.43
C ASP A 59 -5.60 19.46 -14.92
N ARG A 60 -5.01 20.30 -14.06
CA ARG A 60 -5.40 20.38 -12.64
C ARG A 60 -6.79 20.96 -12.47
N VAL A 61 -7.57 20.34 -11.59
CA VAL A 61 -8.80 20.93 -11.06
C VAL A 61 -8.42 22.07 -10.11
N LEU A 62 -8.76 23.31 -10.48
CA LEU A 62 -8.41 24.51 -9.72
C LEU A 62 -9.61 25.19 -9.05
N TYR A 63 -10.82 24.75 -9.34
CA TYR A 63 -12.08 25.34 -8.88
C TYR A 63 -13.08 24.23 -8.56
N PRO A 64 -14.05 24.45 -7.62
CA PRO A 64 -15.14 23.51 -7.41
C PRO A 64 -16.01 23.35 -8.65
N LEU A 65 -16.39 22.11 -8.95
CA LEU A 65 -17.14 21.73 -10.13
C LEU A 65 -18.40 20.95 -9.73
N ARG A 66 -19.53 21.23 -10.40
CA ARG A 66 -20.79 20.49 -10.28
C ARG A 66 -21.09 19.80 -11.60
N ARG A 67 -21.54 18.56 -11.52
CA ARG A 67 -21.91 17.77 -12.69
C ARG A 67 -23.15 18.34 -13.38
N LYS A 68 -23.10 18.42 -14.72
CA LYS A 68 -24.23 18.77 -15.59
C LYS A 68 -24.57 17.67 -16.61
N ALA A 69 -23.67 16.70 -16.82
CA ALA A 69 -23.88 15.56 -17.70
C ALA A 69 -24.22 14.30 -16.91
N PRO A 70 -24.76 13.24 -17.53
CA PRO A 70 -24.99 11.94 -16.85
C PRO A 70 -23.68 11.39 -16.24
N LYS A 71 -23.80 10.62 -15.13
CA LYS A 71 -22.67 9.91 -14.54
C LYS A 71 -22.05 8.96 -15.57
N GLY A 72 -20.71 8.85 -15.55
CA GLY A 72 -19.92 8.14 -16.56
C GLY A 72 -19.44 9.02 -17.72
N ALA A 73 -20.02 10.20 -17.93
CA ALA A 73 -19.46 11.20 -18.84
C ALA A 73 -18.29 11.88 -18.15
N GLY A 74 -17.13 11.86 -18.80
CA GLY A 74 -15.89 12.47 -18.32
C GLY A 74 -15.51 13.76 -19.05
N GLY A 75 -14.43 14.40 -18.59
CA GLY A 75 -13.87 15.63 -19.17
C GLY A 75 -14.55 16.89 -18.64
N ASP A 76 -13.95 18.03 -18.97
CA ASP A 76 -14.36 19.37 -18.48
C ASP A 76 -15.80 19.71 -18.87
N GLU A 77 -16.25 19.27 -20.05
CA GLU A 77 -17.58 19.53 -20.57
C GLU A 77 -18.70 18.88 -19.73
N ALA A 78 -18.35 17.84 -18.92
CA ALA A 78 -19.32 17.18 -18.05
C ALA A 78 -19.67 18.01 -16.80
N PHE A 79 -18.96 19.10 -16.56
CA PHE A 79 -19.07 19.90 -15.34
C PHE A 79 -19.29 21.38 -15.64
N GLU A 80 -19.78 22.09 -14.62
CA GLU A 80 -19.80 23.55 -14.55
C GLU A 80 -19.07 24.00 -13.29
N ARG A 81 -18.36 25.13 -13.35
CA ARG A 81 -17.74 25.75 -12.19
C ARG A 81 -18.81 26.31 -11.26
N ILE A 82 -18.64 26.05 -9.96
CA ILE A 82 -19.47 26.62 -8.88
C ILE A 82 -18.56 27.29 -7.84
N SER A 83 -19.14 28.06 -6.94
CA SER A 83 -18.39 28.63 -5.81
C SER A 83 -18.20 27.59 -4.71
N TRP A 84 -17.15 27.77 -3.88
CA TRP A 84 -16.97 26.95 -2.67
C TRP A 84 -18.20 26.98 -1.75
N ASN A 85 -18.82 28.15 -1.55
CA ASN A 85 -20.03 28.25 -0.74
C ASN A 85 -21.16 27.39 -1.32
N GLY A 86 -21.37 27.47 -2.63
CA GLY A 86 -22.38 26.64 -3.29
C GLY A 86 -22.09 25.14 -3.17
N ALA A 87 -20.83 24.73 -3.32
CA ALA A 87 -20.44 23.32 -3.14
C ALA A 87 -20.65 22.82 -1.70
N LEU A 88 -20.18 23.59 -0.72
CA LEU A 88 -20.30 23.25 0.70
C LEU A 88 -21.78 23.21 1.16
N ASP A 89 -22.60 24.17 0.68
CA ASP A 89 -24.03 24.19 0.97
C ASP A 89 -24.74 22.96 0.41
N GLU A 90 -24.44 22.59 -0.83
CA GLU A 90 -25.04 21.40 -1.48
C GLU A 90 -24.64 20.13 -0.75
N ILE A 91 -23.36 19.94 -0.42
CA ILE A 91 -22.85 18.78 0.32
C ILE A 91 -23.51 18.67 1.69
N ALA A 92 -23.51 19.78 2.47
CA ALA A 92 -24.08 19.79 3.79
C ALA A 92 -25.59 19.50 3.79
N ASN A 93 -26.35 20.07 2.85
CA ASN A 93 -27.77 19.82 2.71
C ASN A 93 -28.06 18.36 2.32
N ARG A 94 -27.30 17.80 1.39
CA ARG A 94 -27.41 16.37 1.01
C ARG A 94 -27.11 15.47 2.20
N PHE A 95 -26.04 15.75 2.94
CA PHE A 95 -25.68 14.94 4.11
C PHE A 95 -26.77 15.00 5.21
N ARG A 96 -27.35 16.18 5.47
CA ARG A 96 -28.48 16.30 6.41
C ARG A 96 -29.70 15.50 5.95
N SER A 97 -30.07 15.62 4.68
CA SER A 97 -31.22 14.89 4.12
C SER A 97 -31.02 13.38 4.18
N ILE A 98 -29.84 12.90 3.74
CA ILE A 98 -29.50 11.47 3.77
C ILE A 98 -29.45 10.95 5.23
N SER A 99 -28.86 11.71 6.13
CA SER A 99 -28.80 11.32 7.54
C SER A 99 -30.18 11.27 8.20
N ALA A 100 -31.09 12.19 7.82
CA ALA A 100 -32.45 12.22 8.33
C ALA A 100 -33.33 11.06 7.80
N GLU A 101 -33.11 10.65 6.54
CA GLU A 101 -33.91 9.61 5.89
C GLU A 101 -33.38 8.20 6.18
N PHE A 102 -32.06 7.99 6.12
CA PHE A 102 -31.41 6.66 6.19
C PHE A 102 -30.52 6.45 7.41
N GLY A 103 -30.25 7.51 8.18
CA GLY A 103 -29.24 7.52 9.21
C GLY A 103 -27.85 7.95 8.69
N PRO A 104 -26.95 8.45 9.57
CA PRO A 104 -25.68 9.02 9.15
C PRO A 104 -24.71 7.95 8.60
N GLU A 105 -24.85 6.69 8.95
CA GLU A 105 -24.05 5.58 8.39
C GLU A 105 -24.34 5.31 6.90
N ALA A 106 -25.37 5.95 6.30
CA ALA A 106 -25.59 5.96 4.85
C ALA A 106 -24.54 6.81 4.09
N ILE A 107 -23.70 7.52 4.82
CA ILE A 107 -22.58 8.30 4.27
C ILE A 107 -21.28 7.51 4.48
N LEU A 108 -20.57 7.21 3.39
CA LEU A 108 -19.31 6.48 3.40
C LEU A 108 -18.15 7.38 2.96
N PRO A 109 -17.18 7.71 3.83
CA PRO A 109 -15.91 8.27 3.41
C PRO A 109 -15.03 7.19 2.76
N TYR A 110 -14.35 7.52 1.64
CA TYR A 110 -13.43 6.62 0.97
C TYR A 110 -12.09 7.30 0.71
N SER A 111 -11.03 6.87 1.37
CA SER A 111 -9.71 7.50 1.24
C SER A 111 -8.59 6.55 1.59
N TYR A 112 -7.52 6.52 0.79
CA TYR A 112 -6.27 5.87 1.13
C TYR A 112 -5.18 6.11 0.08
N GLY A 113 -3.95 6.40 0.53
CA GLY A 113 -2.72 6.35 -0.27
C GLY A 113 -2.49 7.53 -1.24
N GLY A 114 -3.39 8.51 -1.32
CA GLY A 114 -3.17 9.75 -2.08
C GLY A 114 -2.16 10.66 -1.39
N THR A 115 -2.20 10.71 -0.06
CA THR A 115 -1.15 11.25 0.80
C THR A 115 -0.95 10.34 2.00
N LEU A 116 0.31 10.18 2.43
CA LEU A 116 0.69 9.51 3.67
C LEU A 116 1.13 10.51 4.75
N GLY A 117 0.93 11.81 4.50
CA GLY A 117 1.06 12.85 5.51
C GLY A 117 0.08 12.61 6.67
N THR A 118 0.50 12.88 7.88
CA THR A 118 -0.30 12.62 9.08
C THR A 118 -1.53 13.51 9.12
N LEU A 119 -1.37 14.81 8.86
CA LEU A 119 -2.44 15.80 9.01
C LEU A 119 -3.49 15.67 7.91
N ASN A 120 -3.06 15.65 6.65
CA ASN A 120 -3.98 15.55 5.51
C ASN A 120 -4.42 14.11 5.21
N GLY A 121 -3.76 13.11 5.80
CA GLY A 121 -4.08 11.70 5.61
C GLY A 121 -5.16 11.17 6.55
N SER A 122 -5.23 11.65 7.78
CA SER A 122 -6.15 11.06 8.77
C SER A 122 -6.26 11.88 10.06
N THR A 123 -6.83 13.08 10.01
CA THR A 123 -7.07 13.94 11.19
C THR A 123 -8.42 14.64 11.10
N MET A 124 -8.51 15.82 10.49
CA MET A 124 -9.72 16.63 10.40
C MET A 124 -10.86 15.90 9.64
N ASP A 125 -10.51 15.06 8.67
CA ASP A 125 -11.44 14.15 7.98
C ASP A 125 -12.09 13.17 8.97
N ARG A 126 -11.28 12.56 9.85
CA ARG A 126 -11.78 11.62 10.86
C ARG A 126 -12.67 12.33 11.88
N ARG A 127 -12.26 13.50 12.37
CA ARG A 127 -13.08 14.32 13.26
C ARG A 127 -14.45 14.61 12.65
N PHE A 128 -14.47 15.04 11.40
CA PHE A 128 -15.70 15.37 10.69
C PHE A 128 -16.62 14.15 10.57
N PHE A 129 -16.14 13.03 10.05
CA PHE A 129 -16.97 11.84 9.88
C PHE A 129 -17.34 11.16 11.18
N HIS A 130 -16.49 11.22 12.21
CA HIS A 130 -16.85 10.78 13.56
C HIS A 130 -17.99 11.62 14.13
N ARG A 131 -17.89 12.95 14.06
CA ARG A 131 -18.92 13.85 14.56
C ARG A 131 -20.25 13.72 13.79
N LEU A 132 -20.17 13.43 12.51
CA LEU A 132 -21.34 13.13 11.69
C LEU A 132 -21.99 11.79 12.05
N GLY A 133 -21.24 10.83 12.58
CA GLY A 133 -21.70 9.45 12.80
C GLY A 133 -21.70 8.60 11.52
N ALA A 134 -20.87 8.96 10.53
CA ALA A 134 -20.76 8.26 9.26
C ALA A 134 -20.18 6.86 9.38
N SER A 135 -20.41 5.99 8.39
CA SER A 135 -19.70 4.71 8.24
C SER A 135 -18.19 4.92 8.29
N GLN A 136 -17.46 3.94 8.81
CA GLN A 136 -16.01 3.96 8.87
C GLN A 136 -15.42 3.10 7.74
N LEU A 137 -14.31 3.55 7.16
CA LEU A 137 -13.57 2.80 6.15
C LEU A 137 -12.39 2.05 6.79
N ASP A 138 -12.38 0.73 6.66
CA ASP A 138 -11.20 -0.07 6.96
C ASP A 138 -10.24 -0.06 5.77
N ARG A 139 -9.07 0.54 5.94
CA ARG A 139 -8.08 0.79 4.89
C ARG A 139 -7.19 -0.44 4.62
N THR A 140 -7.77 -1.51 4.11
CA THR A 140 -7.17 -2.85 3.99
C THR A 140 -6.46 -3.12 2.65
N ILE A 141 -6.69 -2.33 1.61
CA ILE A 141 -6.22 -2.62 0.24
C ILE A 141 -4.69 -2.70 0.08
N CYS A 142 -3.92 -2.09 1.00
CA CYS A 142 -2.46 -1.99 0.87
C CYS A 142 -1.70 -3.02 1.71
N SER A 143 -1.69 -2.90 3.04
CA SER A 143 -0.73 -3.58 3.92
C SER A 143 -1.35 -4.56 4.92
N ALA A 144 -2.66 -4.61 5.04
CA ALA A 144 -3.35 -5.26 6.14
C ALA A 144 -3.03 -6.76 6.28
N ALA A 145 -2.98 -7.51 5.18
CA ALA A 145 -2.66 -8.94 5.24
C ALA A 145 -1.23 -9.19 5.72
N GLY A 146 -0.27 -8.45 5.17
CA GLY A 146 1.13 -8.56 5.61
C GLY A 146 1.33 -8.08 7.05
N GLU A 147 0.63 -7.02 7.45
CA GLU A 147 0.65 -6.56 8.84
C GLU A 147 0.14 -7.62 9.80
N ALA A 148 -1.01 -8.24 9.51
CA ALA A 148 -1.55 -9.32 10.31
C ALA A 148 -0.57 -10.50 10.43
N GLY A 149 0.10 -10.86 9.31
CA GLY A 149 1.14 -11.89 9.30
C GLY A 149 2.33 -11.55 10.19
N ILE A 150 2.89 -10.33 10.08
CA ILE A 150 4.01 -9.87 10.90
C ILE A 150 3.63 -9.80 12.38
N LEU A 151 2.50 -9.16 12.71
CA LEU A 151 2.04 -8.99 14.08
C LEU A 151 1.80 -10.33 14.78
N SER A 152 1.31 -11.32 14.05
CA SER A 152 1.05 -12.67 14.61
C SER A 152 2.32 -13.44 15.00
N VAL A 153 3.52 -12.99 14.57
CA VAL A 153 4.80 -13.59 14.95
C VAL A 153 5.55 -12.72 15.95
N GLN A 154 5.68 -11.44 15.67
CA GLN A 154 6.59 -10.55 16.40
C GLN A 154 5.88 -9.44 17.19
N GLY A 155 4.55 -9.31 17.09
CA GLY A 155 3.74 -8.39 17.89
C GLY A 155 3.86 -6.91 17.48
N GLY A 156 4.86 -6.53 16.70
CA GLY A 156 5.11 -5.14 16.29
C GLY A 156 5.54 -5.00 14.83
N LYS A 157 5.17 -3.87 14.19
CA LYS A 157 5.60 -3.54 12.82
C LYS A 157 6.85 -2.67 12.83
N TYR A 158 7.95 -3.26 13.22
CA TYR A 158 9.28 -2.67 13.14
C TYR A 158 10.31 -3.75 12.85
N GLY A 159 11.51 -3.35 12.45
CA GLY A 159 12.54 -4.29 12.00
C GLY A 159 13.84 -3.57 11.66
N THR A 160 14.59 -4.16 10.77
CA THR A 160 15.94 -3.69 10.38
C THR A 160 15.89 -2.34 9.67
N GLU A 161 16.70 -1.39 10.12
CA GLU A 161 16.84 -0.07 9.49
C GLU A 161 17.49 -0.16 8.11
N PRO A 162 17.16 0.74 7.15
CA PRO A 162 17.78 0.76 5.83
C PRO A 162 19.30 0.82 5.88
N GLU A 163 19.86 1.63 6.80
CA GLU A 163 21.30 1.84 6.94
C GLU A 163 22.06 0.58 7.33
N GLN A 164 21.38 -0.36 8.00
CA GLN A 164 22.00 -1.62 8.43
C GLN A 164 22.24 -2.58 7.27
N PHE A 165 21.51 -2.47 6.15
CA PHE A 165 21.66 -3.36 4.99
C PHE A 165 23.08 -3.39 4.43
N ARG A 166 23.86 -2.29 4.60
CA ARG A 166 25.28 -2.24 4.18
C ARG A 166 26.18 -3.26 4.89
N HIS A 167 25.75 -3.77 6.04
CA HIS A 167 26.48 -4.75 6.85
C HIS A 167 26.07 -6.19 6.57
N SER A 168 25.01 -6.39 5.78
CA SER A 168 24.50 -7.73 5.44
C SER A 168 25.49 -8.46 4.54
N ARG A 169 25.48 -9.79 4.63
CA ARG A 169 26.25 -10.70 3.74
C ARG A 169 25.34 -11.50 2.83
N TYR A 170 24.10 -11.69 3.26
CA TYR A 170 23.07 -12.37 2.48
C TYR A 170 21.77 -11.57 2.53
N ILE A 171 21.31 -11.10 1.38
CA ILE A 171 20.15 -10.23 1.26
C ILE A 171 19.11 -10.93 0.40
N ILE A 172 17.93 -11.22 0.96
CA ILE A 172 16.79 -11.72 0.20
C ILE A 172 15.81 -10.56 -0.03
N ALA A 173 15.64 -10.15 -1.28
CA ALA A 173 14.55 -9.28 -1.70
C ALA A 173 13.34 -10.16 -2.09
N TRP A 174 12.39 -10.34 -1.17
CA TRP A 174 11.24 -11.21 -1.35
C TRP A 174 10.01 -10.40 -1.74
N ALA A 175 9.44 -10.65 -2.91
CA ALA A 175 8.34 -9.88 -3.50
C ALA A 175 8.59 -8.36 -3.46
N SER A 176 9.84 -7.96 -3.68
CA SER A 176 10.33 -6.60 -3.45
C SER A 176 11.12 -6.06 -4.65
N ASN A 177 10.46 -5.24 -5.48
CA ASN A 177 11.11 -4.51 -6.57
C ASN A 177 11.74 -3.21 -6.04
N ILE A 178 12.88 -3.32 -5.33
CA ILE A 178 13.57 -2.21 -4.66
C ILE A 178 13.90 -1.08 -5.65
N HIS A 179 14.45 -1.41 -6.81
CA HIS A 179 14.74 -0.45 -7.89
C HIS A 179 13.53 0.31 -8.44
N GLY A 180 12.31 -0.24 -8.27
CA GLY A 180 11.06 0.40 -8.70
C GLY A 180 10.35 1.17 -7.59
N ASN A 181 10.39 0.67 -6.36
CA ASN A 181 9.47 1.07 -5.28
C ASN A 181 10.15 1.55 -4.00
N ASN A 182 11.49 1.32 -3.83
CA ASN A 182 12.24 1.64 -2.61
C ASN A 182 13.68 2.02 -3.01
N VAL A 183 13.78 2.98 -3.93
CA VAL A 183 15.04 3.26 -4.62
C VAL A 183 16.17 3.71 -3.71
N HIS A 184 15.85 4.31 -2.55
CA HIS A 184 16.84 4.79 -1.59
C HIS A 184 17.42 3.70 -0.69
N LEU A 185 16.82 2.52 -0.65
CA LEU A 185 17.44 1.34 -0.05
C LEU A 185 18.56 0.77 -0.94
N TRP A 186 18.50 0.99 -2.26
CA TRP A 186 19.44 0.40 -3.21
C TRP A 186 20.91 0.77 -2.95
N PRO A 187 21.29 2.03 -2.65
CA PRO A 187 22.67 2.38 -2.30
C PRO A 187 23.25 1.55 -1.15
N PHE A 188 22.47 1.26 -0.11
CA PHE A 188 22.94 0.45 1.02
C PHE A 188 23.16 -1.02 0.61
N ILE A 189 22.31 -1.55 -0.28
CA ILE A 189 22.49 -2.89 -0.87
C ILE A 189 23.75 -2.94 -1.73
N GLU A 190 24.01 -1.91 -2.55
CA GLU A 190 25.24 -1.84 -3.35
C GLU A 190 26.50 -1.71 -2.48
N GLU A 191 26.44 -0.98 -1.36
CA GLU A 191 27.52 -0.95 -0.37
C GLU A 191 27.80 -2.36 0.17
N ALA A 192 26.77 -3.12 0.55
CA ALA A 192 26.91 -4.51 1.00
C ALA A 192 27.52 -5.41 -0.10
N ARG A 193 27.03 -5.30 -1.34
CA ARG A 193 27.49 -6.11 -2.47
C ARG A 193 28.97 -5.84 -2.82
N ARG A 194 29.42 -4.59 -2.75
CA ARG A 194 30.85 -4.25 -2.89
C ARG A 194 31.70 -4.91 -1.82
N ASN A 195 31.12 -5.20 -0.65
CA ASN A 195 31.75 -5.90 0.45
C ASN A 195 31.53 -7.43 0.39
N GLY A 196 31.06 -7.96 -0.75
CA GLY A 196 30.89 -9.39 -1.01
C GLY A 196 29.54 -9.97 -0.56
N ALA A 197 28.52 -9.16 -0.30
CA ALA A 197 27.18 -9.66 -0.02
C ALA A 197 26.53 -10.23 -1.28
N LYS A 198 25.76 -11.29 -1.11
CA LYS A 198 24.93 -11.89 -2.16
C LYS A 198 23.50 -11.34 -2.10
N LEU A 199 22.98 -10.90 -3.25
CA LEU A 199 21.58 -10.49 -3.42
C LEU A 199 20.78 -11.60 -4.11
N VAL A 200 19.79 -12.14 -3.42
CA VAL A 200 18.81 -13.09 -3.94
C VAL A 200 17.47 -12.38 -4.10
N VAL A 201 16.80 -12.55 -5.23
CA VAL A 201 15.46 -12.00 -5.46
C VAL A 201 14.47 -13.15 -5.66
N ILE A 202 13.42 -13.18 -4.83
CA ILE A 202 12.30 -14.11 -4.96
C ILE A 202 11.11 -13.31 -5.47
N ASP A 203 10.76 -13.47 -6.74
CA ASP A 203 9.69 -12.70 -7.39
C ASP A 203 9.22 -13.45 -8.64
N PRO A 204 7.91 -13.61 -8.89
CA PRO A 204 7.38 -14.27 -10.09
C PRO A 204 7.76 -13.56 -11.39
N TYR A 205 8.08 -12.26 -11.30
CA TYR A 205 8.44 -11.41 -12.43
C TYR A 205 9.92 -11.00 -12.33
N ARG A 206 10.63 -11.02 -13.46
CA ARG A 206 12.01 -10.55 -13.54
C ARG A 206 12.08 -9.02 -13.50
N THR A 207 11.86 -8.48 -12.31
CA THR A 207 11.83 -7.03 -12.01
C THR A 207 13.18 -6.35 -12.28
N ARG A 208 13.21 -5.00 -12.21
CA ARG A 208 14.50 -4.25 -12.28
C ARG A 208 15.48 -4.73 -11.21
N THR A 209 15.01 -5.05 -10.02
CA THR A 209 15.82 -5.60 -8.93
C THR A 209 16.32 -7.00 -9.27
N ALA A 210 15.47 -7.86 -9.80
CA ALA A 210 15.83 -9.22 -10.19
C ALA A 210 16.89 -9.25 -11.30
N ARG A 211 16.90 -8.27 -12.22
CA ARG A 211 17.93 -8.14 -13.27
C ARG A 211 19.30 -7.78 -12.72
N CYS A 212 19.37 -7.19 -11.52
CA CYS A 212 20.61 -6.82 -10.84
C CYS A 212 21.04 -7.85 -9.78
N ALA A 213 20.22 -8.88 -9.53
CA ALA A 213 20.47 -9.88 -8.49
C ALA A 213 21.57 -10.89 -8.92
N ASP A 214 22.26 -11.43 -7.93
CA ASP A 214 23.20 -12.54 -8.12
C ASP A 214 22.44 -13.86 -8.36
N TRP A 215 21.18 -13.93 -7.86
CA TRP A 215 20.28 -15.07 -8.10
C TRP A 215 18.82 -14.62 -8.08
N HIS A 216 18.13 -14.81 -9.19
CA HIS A 216 16.68 -14.65 -9.28
C HIS A 216 16.01 -16.00 -9.19
N ILE A 217 15.06 -16.13 -8.26
CA ILE A 217 14.23 -17.31 -8.02
C ILE A 217 12.80 -16.96 -8.46
N PRO A 218 12.39 -17.34 -9.67
CA PRO A 218 11.03 -17.13 -10.14
C PRO A 218 10.09 -18.12 -9.46
N ILE A 219 9.15 -17.62 -8.66
CA ILE A 219 8.21 -18.41 -7.87
C ILE A 219 6.81 -18.39 -8.50
N ALA A 220 6.05 -19.49 -8.44
CA ALA A 220 4.65 -19.50 -8.81
C ALA A 220 3.81 -18.59 -7.87
N LEU A 221 2.79 -17.91 -8.43
CA LEU A 221 1.97 -16.97 -7.68
C LEU A 221 1.29 -17.62 -6.47
N GLY A 222 1.34 -16.94 -5.30
CA GLY A 222 0.68 -17.38 -4.08
C GLY A 222 1.27 -18.64 -3.42
N THR A 223 2.52 -19.00 -3.73
CA THR A 223 3.19 -20.19 -3.14
C THR A 223 4.31 -19.83 -2.17
N ASP A 224 4.39 -18.58 -1.74
CA ASP A 224 5.43 -18.07 -0.86
C ASP A 224 5.47 -18.76 0.51
N ALA A 225 4.30 -19.07 1.10
CA ALA A 225 4.22 -19.84 2.34
C ALA A 225 4.83 -21.24 2.20
N ALA A 226 4.59 -21.91 1.06
CA ALA A 226 5.16 -23.22 0.79
C ALA A 226 6.69 -23.17 0.71
N LEU A 227 7.25 -22.14 0.04
CA LEU A 227 8.70 -21.94 -0.04
C LEU A 227 9.30 -21.68 1.35
N ALA A 228 8.71 -20.78 2.14
CA ALA A 228 9.19 -20.46 3.48
C ALA A 228 9.18 -21.70 4.38
N LEU A 229 8.11 -22.50 4.36
CA LEU A 229 8.00 -23.76 5.11
C LEU A 229 8.99 -24.81 4.60
N GLY A 230 9.24 -24.87 3.29
CA GLY A 230 10.29 -25.73 2.72
C GLY A 230 11.70 -25.33 3.17
N MET A 231 11.97 -24.02 3.27
CA MET A 231 13.22 -23.54 3.87
C MET A 231 13.32 -23.96 5.34
N MET A 232 12.23 -23.86 6.11
CA MET A 232 12.20 -24.29 7.50
C MET A 232 12.42 -25.79 7.65
N ASN A 233 11.84 -26.62 6.73
CA ASN A 233 12.09 -28.06 6.71
C ASN A 233 13.60 -28.38 6.65
N VAL A 234 14.32 -27.72 5.74
CA VAL A 234 15.76 -27.89 5.59
C VAL A 234 16.53 -27.34 6.80
N ILE A 235 16.21 -26.10 7.24
CA ILE A 235 16.90 -25.42 8.35
C ILE A 235 16.76 -26.25 9.65
N ILE A 236 15.56 -26.72 9.95
CA ILE A 236 15.29 -27.52 11.17
C ILE A 236 15.84 -28.93 11.01
N GLY A 237 15.61 -29.58 9.87
CA GLY A 237 16.04 -30.97 9.61
C GLY A 237 17.56 -31.14 9.61
N GLU A 238 18.30 -30.12 9.18
CA GLU A 238 19.77 -30.11 9.16
C GLU A 238 20.37 -29.41 10.40
N SER A 239 19.53 -29.04 11.39
CA SER A 239 19.96 -28.36 12.63
C SER A 239 20.74 -27.06 12.38
N LEU A 240 20.34 -26.29 11.33
CA LEU A 240 20.95 -25.01 10.97
C LEU A 240 20.31 -23.81 11.71
N TYR A 241 19.31 -24.06 12.56
CA TYR A 241 18.68 -23.00 13.36
C TYR A 241 19.50 -22.65 14.61
N ASP A 242 19.31 -21.43 15.13
CA ASP A 242 19.93 -20.96 16.37
C ASP A 242 19.14 -21.50 17.58
N ALA A 243 19.57 -22.65 18.11
CA ALA A 243 18.88 -23.36 19.19
C ALA A 243 18.79 -22.51 20.48
N ASP A 244 19.81 -21.70 20.78
CA ASP A 244 19.83 -20.81 21.96
C ASP A 244 18.79 -19.70 21.82
N TYR A 245 18.76 -19.01 20.68
CA TYR A 245 17.82 -17.92 20.41
C TYR A 245 16.36 -18.44 20.38
N VAL A 246 16.11 -19.52 19.66
CA VAL A 246 14.78 -20.14 19.57
C VAL A 246 14.31 -20.60 20.94
N GLY A 247 15.14 -21.31 21.68
CA GLY A 247 14.79 -21.83 23.02
C GLY A 247 14.48 -20.72 24.03
N LYS A 248 15.18 -19.58 23.95
CA LYS A 248 14.96 -18.45 24.86
C LYS A 248 13.78 -17.58 24.46
N TYR A 249 13.65 -17.28 23.17
CA TYR A 249 12.85 -16.17 22.68
C TYR A 249 11.71 -16.55 21.74
N ALA A 250 11.44 -17.84 21.51
CA ALA A 250 10.29 -18.30 20.73
C ALA A 250 9.37 -19.23 21.54
N VAL A 251 8.12 -19.32 21.14
CA VAL A 251 7.12 -20.30 21.58
C VAL A 251 6.56 -21.04 20.36
N GLY A 252 6.16 -22.32 20.54
CA GLY A 252 5.56 -23.12 19.47
C GLY A 252 6.58 -23.70 18.47
N PHE A 253 7.84 -23.89 18.89
CA PHE A 253 8.87 -24.45 18.00
C PHE A 253 8.61 -25.92 17.65
N GLU A 254 8.11 -26.72 18.58
CA GLU A 254 7.83 -28.14 18.32
C GLU A 254 6.67 -28.31 17.33
N GLU A 255 5.63 -27.48 17.47
CA GLU A 255 4.49 -27.46 16.55
C GLU A 255 4.93 -27.02 15.16
N LEU A 256 5.80 -26.01 15.06
CA LEU A 256 6.37 -25.58 13.77
C LEU A 256 7.28 -26.67 13.18
N ARG A 257 8.09 -27.33 14.01
CA ARG A 257 8.97 -28.44 13.58
C ARG A 257 8.15 -29.59 12.99
N GLU A 258 7.06 -29.97 13.61
CA GLU A 258 6.16 -31.01 13.10
C GLU A 258 5.50 -30.58 11.79
N ARG A 259 4.97 -29.35 11.73
CA ARG A 259 4.41 -28.78 10.52
C ARG A 259 5.43 -28.74 9.37
N ALA A 260 6.64 -28.28 9.63
CA ALA A 260 7.68 -28.15 8.61
C ALA A 260 8.06 -29.49 7.97
N ARG A 261 7.92 -30.63 8.67
CA ARG A 261 8.18 -31.98 8.11
C ARG A 261 7.29 -32.32 6.90
N GLU A 262 6.10 -31.75 6.84
CA GLU A 262 5.17 -31.96 5.73
C GLU A 262 5.62 -31.29 4.43
N TYR A 263 6.50 -30.26 4.53
CA TYR A 263 6.93 -29.40 3.44
C TYR A 263 8.33 -29.79 2.94
N THR A 264 8.47 -31.03 2.47
CA THR A 264 9.76 -31.48 1.91
C THR A 264 10.11 -30.68 0.65
N PRO A 265 11.39 -30.47 0.34
CA PRO A 265 11.82 -29.77 -0.87
C PRO A 265 11.17 -30.28 -2.16
N GLU A 266 10.88 -31.60 -2.24
CA GLU A 266 10.21 -32.23 -3.38
C GLU A 266 8.75 -31.77 -3.52
N LYS A 267 7.98 -31.74 -2.43
CA LYS A 267 6.60 -31.24 -2.45
C LYS A 267 6.57 -29.74 -2.77
N VAL A 268 7.46 -28.97 -2.14
CA VAL A 268 7.58 -27.53 -2.33
C VAL A 268 7.94 -27.19 -3.77
N SER A 269 8.87 -27.95 -4.37
CA SER A 269 9.20 -27.83 -5.79
C SER A 269 7.98 -28.02 -6.70
N GLY A 270 7.12 -28.99 -6.38
CA GLY A 270 5.88 -29.25 -7.13
C GLY A 270 4.89 -28.08 -7.10
N TRP A 271 4.79 -27.36 -5.97
CA TRP A 271 3.88 -26.21 -5.86
C TRP A 271 4.47 -24.92 -6.41
N THR A 272 5.76 -24.67 -6.13
CA THR A 272 6.42 -23.38 -6.41
C THR A 272 7.03 -23.31 -7.80
N GLY A 273 7.30 -24.45 -8.42
CA GLY A 273 8.08 -24.54 -9.65
C GLY A 273 9.59 -24.35 -9.48
N ILE A 274 10.07 -24.17 -8.23
CA ILE A 274 11.48 -24.00 -7.92
C ILE A 274 12.16 -25.40 -7.84
N PRO A 275 13.30 -25.63 -8.51
CA PRO A 275 14.02 -26.90 -8.42
C PRO A 275 14.34 -27.31 -6.98
N VAL A 276 14.23 -28.60 -6.68
CA VAL A 276 14.47 -29.17 -5.33
C VAL A 276 15.80 -28.72 -4.74
N ASP A 277 16.87 -28.77 -5.55
CA ASP A 277 18.21 -28.38 -5.09
C ASP A 277 18.32 -26.87 -4.82
N ASP A 278 17.54 -26.04 -5.53
CA ASP A 278 17.48 -24.60 -5.29
C ASP A 278 16.74 -24.28 -3.98
N VAL A 279 15.69 -25.03 -3.62
CA VAL A 279 15.03 -24.90 -2.31
C VAL A 279 16.02 -25.23 -1.19
N ARG A 280 16.76 -26.34 -1.30
CA ARG A 280 17.79 -26.73 -0.33
C ARG A 280 18.91 -25.71 -0.26
N ARG A 281 19.41 -25.26 -1.39
CA ARG A 281 20.48 -24.26 -1.50
C ARG A 281 20.08 -22.95 -0.84
N LEU A 282 18.89 -22.43 -1.16
CA LEU A 282 18.38 -21.18 -0.58
C LEU A 282 18.33 -21.25 0.94
N ALA A 283 17.77 -22.33 1.48
CA ALA A 283 17.67 -22.54 2.93
C ALA A 283 19.04 -22.59 3.62
N ARG A 284 19.96 -23.37 3.08
CA ARG A 284 21.33 -23.51 3.61
C ARG A 284 22.10 -22.19 3.54
N GLU A 285 22.13 -21.54 2.37
CA GLU A 285 22.84 -20.27 2.21
C GLU A 285 22.28 -19.20 3.16
N TYR A 286 20.96 -19.08 3.29
CA TYR A 286 20.33 -18.14 4.20
C TYR A 286 20.69 -18.40 5.67
N ALA A 287 20.71 -19.65 6.10
CA ALA A 287 21.01 -20.01 7.48
C ALA A 287 22.49 -19.86 7.84
N THR A 288 23.40 -20.05 6.88
CA THR A 288 24.86 -20.13 7.16
C THR A 288 25.65 -18.90 6.74
N THR A 289 25.12 -18.03 5.85
CA THR A 289 25.80 -16.80 5.41
C THR A 289 25.29 -15.62 6.24
N ARG A 290 26.10 -15.15 7.18
CA ARG A 290 25.70 -14.19 8.22
C ARG A 290 26.48 -12.86 8.12
N PRO A 291 25.90 -11.68 8.45
CA PRO A 291 24.47 -11.46 8.77
C PRO A 291 23.56 -11.65 7.54
N ALA A 292 22.34 -12.19 7.77
CA ALA A 292 21.32 -12.39 6.72
C ALA A 292 20.08 -11.54 7.00
N VAL A 293 19.58 -10.84 5.98
CA VAL A 293 18.40 -9.97 6.07
C VAL A 293 17.39 -10.30 4.97
N ILE A 294 16.11 -10.20 5.31
CA ILE A 294 15.02 -10.28 4.34
C ILE A 294 14.40 -8.89 4.16
N ARG A 295 14.46 -8.34 2.93
CA ARG A 295 13.61 -7.22 2.52
C ARG A 295 12.32 -7.78 1.95
N LEU A 296 11.30 -7.87 2.77
CA LEU A 296 9.98 -8.30 2.40
C LEU A 296 9.16 -7.10 1.93
N ASN A 297 8.30 -7.27 0.91
CA ASN A 297 7.43 -6.19 0.47
C ASN A 297 6.03 -6.72 0.15
N TYR A 298 5.10 -5.81 -0.14
CA TYR A 298 3.67 -6.05 -0.24
C TYR A 298 3.23 -6.91 -1.45
N GLY A 299 4.15 -7.33 -2.32
CA GLY A 299 3.85 -8.30 -3.38
C GLY A 299 3.38 -9.65 -2.83
N ILE A 300 3.99 -10.13 -1.75
CA ILE A 300 3.69 -11.43 -1.12
C ILE A 300 2.24 -11.55 -0.64
N GLN A 301 1.65 -10.46 -0.17
CA GLN A 301 0.34 -10.47 0.48
C GLN A 301 -0.85 -10.31 -0.49
N ARG A 302 -0.60 -10.22 -1.82
CA ARG A 302 -1.62 -9.96 -2.84
C ARG A 302 -2.33 -11.22 -3.34
N ALA A 303 -2.33 -12.27 -2.55
CA ALA A 303 -3.02 -13.53 -2.79
C ALA A 303 -3.94 -13.88 -1.62
N ASP A 304 -4.87 -14.81 -1.82
CA ASP A 304 -5.84 -15.24 -0.79
C ASP A 304 -5.14 -15.73 0.49
N ASN A 305 -3.94 -16.32 0.36
CA ASN A 305 -3.12 -16.83 1.47
C ASN A 305 -1.98 -15.86 1.88
N GLY A 306 -2.10 -14.57 1.55
CA GLY A 306 -1.01 -13.60 1.67
C GLY A 306 -0.61 -13.26 3.10
N GLY A 307 -1.55 -13.30 4.04
CA GLY A 307 -1.28 -13.10 5.46
C GLY A 307 -0.45 -14.24 6.04
N MET A 308 -0.84 -15.49 5.77
CA MET A 308 -0.12 -16.68 6.21
C MET A 308 1.25 -16.81 5.54
N ALA A 309 1.37 -16.39 4.26
CA ALA A 309 2.67 -16.34 3.57
C ALA A 309 3.63 -15.35 4.25
N THR A 310 3.14 -14.18 4.60
CA THR A 310 3.94 -13.18 5.34
C THR A 310 4.33 -13.69 6.73
N ARG A 311 3.40 -14.34 7.45
CA ARG A 311 3.66 -14.99 8.72
C ARG A 311 4.79 -16.03 8.62
N ALA A 312 4.75 -16.91 7.62
CA ALA A 312 5.78 -17.91 7.41
C ALA A 312 7.16 -17.27 7.18
N VAL A 313 7.26 -16.25 6.32
CA VAL A 313 8.53 -15.56 6.08
C VAL A 313 9.04 -14.85 7.34
N ALA A 314 8.16 -14.27 8.16
CA ALA A 314 8.54 -13.59 9.41
C ALA A 314 9.14 -14.53 10.46
N MET A 315 8.90 -15.83 10.39
CA MET A 315 9.50 -16.83 11.28
C MET A 315 10.97 -17.13 10.93
N LEU A 316 11.39 -16.97 9.68
CA LEU A 316 12.74 -17.32 9.21
C LEU A 316 13.85 -16.61 10.00
N PRO A 317 13.83 -15.29 10.22
CA PRO A 317 14.87 -14.61 11.01
C PRO A 317 14.86 -15.02 12.48
N VAL A 318 13.73 -15.46 13.03
CA VAL A 318 13.65 -16.01 14.39
C VAL A 318 14.40 -17.35 14.47
N LEU A 319 14.15 -18.25 13.51
CA LEU A 319 14.79 -19.56 13.49
C LEU A 319 16.32 -19.46 13.44
N ILE A 320 16.87 -18.60 12.61
CA ILE A 320 18.34 -18.48 12.50
C ILE A 320 18.93 -17.46 13.47
N GLY A 321 18.15 -16.82 14.35
CA GLY A 321 18.61 -15.82 15.31
C GLY A 321 19.25 -14.57 14.68
N SER A 322 18.87 -14.21 13.43
CA SER A 322 19.49 -13.08 12.71
C SER A 322 19.13 -11.72 13.29
N TRP A 323 18.15 -11.63 14.14
CA TRP A 323 17.80 -10.41 14.86
C TRP A 323 18.87 -9.89 15.82
N LYS A 324 19.85 -10.74 16.18
CA LYS A 324 21.01 -10.37 17.04
C LYS A 324 22.09 -9.59 16.30
N GLU A 325 22.02 -9.53 14.97
CA GLU A 325 23.13 -9.09 14.13
C GLU A 325 22.81 -7.76 13.44
N VAL A 326 23.75 -6.83 13.47
CA VAL A 326 23.68 -5.63 12.62
C VAL A 326 23.67 -6.05 11.16
N GLY A 327 22.64 -5.66 10.42
CA GLY A 327 22.44 -6.11 9.04
C GLY A 327 21.72 -7.45 8.91
N GLY A 328 21.19 -8.01 10.02
CA GLY A 328 20.32 -9.18 10.02
C GLY A 328 18.84 -8.82 10.18
N GLY A 329 18.01 -9.84 10.34
CA GLY A 329 16.57 -9.67 10.61
C GLY A 329 15.69 -9.56 9.37
N LEU A 330 14.65 -8.73 9.47
CA LEU A 330 13.66 -8.50 8.41
C LEU A 330 13.21 -7.04 8.39
N GLN A 331 12.95 -6.52 7.18
CA GLN A 331 12.26 -5.25 6.99
C GLN A 331 11.08 -5.44 6.03
N MET A 332 9.85 -5.19 6.51
CA MET A 332 8.65 -5.04 5.68
C MET A 332 8.09 -3.63 5.78
N SER A 333 7.53 -3.27 6.93
CA SER A 333 7.06 -1.93 7.27
C SER A 333 7.59 -1.53 8.65
N LEU A 334 7.99 -0.28 8.78
CA LEU A 334 8.46 0.31 10.05
C LEU A 334 7.43 1.29 10.64
N SER A 335 6.24 1.41 10.02
CA SER A 335 5.22 2.39 10.38
C SER A 335 4.57 2.17 11.75
N GLY A 336 4.69 0.98 12.30
CA GLY A 336 4.14 0.63 13.62
C GLY A 336 5.17 0.64 14.75
N ALA A 337 6.33 1.25 14.53
CA ALA A 337 7.33 1.41 15.59
C ALA A 337 6.83 2.29 16.73
N PHE A 338 6.01 3.28 16.42
CA PHE A 338 5.33 4.14 17.38
C PHE A 338 4.02 4.62 16.78
N GLU A 339 3.14 5.12 17.61
CA GLU A 339 1.94 5.82 17.17
C GLU A 339 1.99 7.26 17.65
N PHE A 340 1.58 8.19 16.78
CA PHE A 340 1.21 9.53 17.18
C PHE A 340 0.01 9.47 18.13
N ASN A 341 -0.27 10.56 18.86
CA ASN A 341 -1.46 10.66 19.68
C ASN A 341 -2.74 10.61 18.81
N GLY A 342 -3.09 9.40 18.39
CA GLY A 342 -4.15 9.15 17.41
C GLY A 342 -5.53 9.56 17.91
N ASP A 343 -5.81 9.40 19.19
CA ASP A 343 -7.11 9.73 19.77
C ASP A 343 -7.31 11.26 19.81
N ALA A 344 -6.29 12.02 20.19
CA ALA A 344 -6.35 13.48 20.13
C ALA A 344 -6.51 14.00 18.70
N LEU A 345 -5.84 13.36 17.73
CA LEU A 345 -5.91 13.75 16.33
C LEU A 345 -7.24 13.40 15.66
N LYS A 346 -7.77 12.23 15.90
CA LYS A 346 -8.93 11.67 15.18
C LYS A 346 -10.25 11.86 15.93
N ARG A 347 -10.22 12.07 17.25
CA ARG A 347 -11.38 12.27 18.11
C ARG A 347 -12.47 11.19 17.95
N PRO A 348 -12.15 9.90 18.20
CA PRO A 348 -13.15 8.82 18.11
C PRO A 348 -14.32 8.95 19.10
N ASP A 349 -14.14 9.73 20.19
CA ASP A 349 -15.17 10.10 21.16
C ASP A 349 -16.35 10.81 20.50
N LEU A 350 -16.13 11.61 19.45
CA LEU A 350 -17.18 12.30 18.73
C LEU A 350 -18.17 11.34 18.05
N MET A 351 -17.70 10.17 17.60
CA MET A 351 -18.55 9.15 16.99
C MET A 351 -19.51 8.53 18.02
N THR A 352 -19.01 8.23 19.23
CA THR A 352 -19.85 7.74 20.31
C THR A 352 -20.87 8.78 20.74
N THR A 353 -20.49 10.08 20.76
CA THR A 353 -21.41 11.18 21.02
C THR A 353 -22.53 11.25 19.97
N ALA A 354 -22.22 11.03 18.70
CA ALA A 354 -23.17 11.10 17.60
C ALA A 354 -24.15 9.92 17.56
N LEU A 355 -23.67 8.69 17.80
CA LEU A 355 -24.41 7.44 17.61
C LEU A 355 -24.77 6.69 18.90
N GLY A 356 -24.13 7.01 20.03
CA GLY A 356 -24.19 6.19 21.26
C GLY A 356 -23.46 4.84 21.16
N ARG A 357 -22.82 4.55 20.03
CA ARG A 357 -22.07 3.32 19.73
C ARG A 357 -21.01 3.60 18.67
N PRO A 358 -20.04 2.70 18.44
CA PRO A 358 -19.19 2.72 17.26
C PRO A 358 -20.02 2.61 15.98
N ALA A 359 -19.64 3.34 14.92
CA ALA A 359 -20.23 3.21 13.61
C ALA A 359 -19.77 1.90 12.94
N ARG A 360 -20.56 1.40 11.99
CA ARG A 360 -20.17 0.24 11.19
C ARG A 360 -18.88 0.51 10.43
N VAL A 361 -18.12 -0.56 10.21
CA VAL A 361 -16.84 -0.53 9.47
C VAL A 361 -17.01 -1.27 8.16
N ILE A 362 -16.64 -0.64 7.05
CA ILE A 362 -16.69 -1.20 5.71
C ILE A 362 -15.27 -1.43 5.21
N ASN A 363 -14.94 -2.67 4.84
CA ASN A 363 -13.67 -2.99 4.22
C ASN A 363 -13.59 -2.35 2.84
N MET A 364 -12.53 -1.55 2.59
CA MET A 364 -12.42 -0.79 1.36
C MET A 364 -12.29 -1.64 0.08
N VAL A 365 -11.81 -2.89 0.20
CA VAL A 365 -11.72 -3.84 -0.92
C VAL A 365 -13.11 -4.24 -1.41
N LYS A 366 -14.10 -4.23 -0.50
CA LYS A 366 -15.50 -4.58 -0.73
C LYS A 366 -16.37 -3.39 -1.16
N LEU A 367 -15.78 -2.32 -1.69
CA LEU A 367 -16.55 -1.13 -2.09
C LEU A 367 -17.71 -1.47 -3.03
N GLY A 368 -17.48 -2.27 -4.08
CA GLY A 368 -18.53 -2.66 -5.02
C GLY A 368 -19.68 -3.40 -4.33
N GLU A 369 -19.37 -4.34 -3.45
CA GLU A 369 -20.32 -5.08 -2.63
C GLU A 369 -21.07 -4.14 -1.66
N ALA A 370 -20.35 -3.28 -0.95
CA ALA A 370 -20.95 -2.34 -0.01
C ALA A 370 -21.93 -1.36 -0.66
N LEU A 371 -21.65 -0.94 -1.88
CA LEU A 371 -22.57 -0.08 -2.65
C LEU A 371 -23.78 -0.85 -3.19
N THR A 372 -23.65 -2.16 -3.51
CA THR A 372 -24.69 -2.99 -4.09
C THR A 372 -25.60 -3.61 -3.03
N GLU A 373 -25.01 -4.23 -2.00
CA GLU A 373 -25.70 -5.22 -1.16
C GLU A 373 -26.22 -4.62 0.16
N LEU A 374 -25.54 -3.59 0.70
CA LEU A 374 -26.01 -2.96 1.93
C LEU A 374 -27.40 -2.34 1.76
N GLY A 375 -28.32 -2.75 2.62
CA GLY A 375 -29.70 -2.29 2.61
C GLY A 375 -30.60 -2.94 1.54
N THR A 376 -30.10 -3.90 0.75
CA THR A 376 -30.91 -4.64 -0.24
C THR A 376 -31.31 -6.01 0.26
N SER A 377 -30.42 -6.73 0.95
CA SER A 377 -30.65 -8.10 1.44
C SER A 377 -31.48 -8.13 2.73
N HIS A 378 -31.27 -7.16 3.63
CA HIS A 378 -31.99 -6.99 4.90
C HIS A 378 -32.29 -5.51 5.16
N PRO A 379 -33.26 -4.91 4.43
CA PRO A 379 -33.50 -3.45 4.47
C PRO A 379 -33.84 -2.90 5.86
N ALA A 380 -34.30 -3.76 6.79
CA ALA A 380 -34.62 -3.37 8.16
C ALA A 380 -33.42 -3.39 9.12
N GLU A 381 -32.34 -4.06 8.75
CA GLU A 381 -31.18 -4.32 9.63
C GLU A 381 -29.91 -3.57 9.15
N GLU A 382 -29.80 -3.23 7.86
CA GLU A 382 -28.64 -2.61 7.27
C GLU A 382 -28.94 -1.29 6.57
N VAL A 383 -28.21 -0.25 6.93
CA VAL A 383 -28.33 1.09 6.32
C VAL A 383 -27.68 1.09 4.94
N PRO A 384 -28.38 1.46 3.85
CA PRO A 384 -27.81 1.54 2.50
C PRO A 384 -26.78 2.67 2.39
N VAL A 385 -25.78 2.52 1.50
CA VAL A 385 -24.89 3.64 1.16
C VAL A 385 -25.59 4.55 0.14
N LYS A 386 -25.84 5.81 0.53
CA LYS A 386 -26.50 6.86 -0.27
C LYS A 386 -25.59 8.05 -0.58
N ALA A 387 -24.49 8.19 0.13
CA ALA A 387 -23.45 9.15 -0.21
C ALA A 387 -22.05 8.53 -0.11
N LEU A 388 -21.19 8.86 -1.07
CA LEU A 388 -19.79 8.48 -1.11
C LEU A 388 -18.92 9.74 -1.16
N PHE A 389 -18.01 9.93 -0.21
CA PHE A 389 -17.07 11.04 -0.20
C PHE A 389 -15.65 10.51 -0.43
N VAL A 390 -15.10 10.72 -1.63
CA VAL A 390 -13.78 10.24 -2.02
C VAL A 390 -12.73 11.36 -1.90
N TYR A 391 -11.62 11.08 -1.24
CA TYR A 391 -10.49 11.99 -1.14
C TYR A 391 -9.18 11.22 -1.00
N GLY A 392 -8.08 11.73 -1.60
CA GLY A 392 -6.80 11.03 -1.60
C GLY A 392 -6.87 9.59 -2.14
N SER A 393 -7.79 9.32 -3.07
CA SER A 393 -8.02 7.99 -3.64
C SER A 393 -8.73 8.07 -5.01
N ASN A 394 -8.52 7.02 -5.83
CA ASN A 394 -9.20 6.86 -7.12
C ASN A 394 -9.80 5.44 -7.23
N PRO A 395 -10.89 5.15 -6.47
CA PRO A 395 -11.45 3.80 -6.38
C PRO A 395 -11.86 3.21 -7.72
N ALA A 396 -12.37 4.00 -8.67
CA ALA A 396 -12.71 3.54 -10.00
C ALA A 396 -11.50 2.98 -10.79
N ALA A 397 -10.26 3.35 -10.42
CA ALA A 397 -9.06 2.76 -11.00
C ALA A 397 -8.45 1.65 -10.14
N VAL A 398 -8.50 1.77 -8.80
CA VAL A 398 -7.69 0.91 -7.92
C VAL A 398 -8.44 -0.21 -7.22
N CYS A 399 -9.78 -0.15 -7.13
CA CYS A 399 -10.55 -1.23 -6.53
C CYS A 399 -10.61 -2.47 -7.43
N PRO A 400 -10.56 -3.67 -6.83
CA PRO A 400 -10.83 -4.90 -7.57
C PRO A 400 -12.31 -5.01 -7.97
N ASP A 401 -12.61 -5.97 -8.84
CA ASP A 401 -13.96 -6.14 -9.42
C ASP A 401 -14.51 -4.83 -10.00
N HIS A 402 -13.71 -4.24 -10.88
CA HIS A 402 -13.93 -2.91 -11.45
C HIS A 402 -15.37 -2.74 -12.01
N ASN A 403 -15.89 -3.76 -12.71
CA ASN A 403 -17.23 -3.68 -13.28
C ASN A 403 -18.33 -3.51 -12.23
N LYS A 404 -18.22 -4.17 -11.08
CA LYS A 404 -19.15 -3.99 -9.95
C LYS A 404 -19.05 -2.56 -9.39
N VAL A 405 -17.84 -2.07 -9.19
CA VAL A 405 -17.61 -0.70 -8.69
C VAL A 405 -18.19 0.35 -9.63
N ILE A 406 -17.91 0.25 -10.93
CA ILE A 406 -18.39 1.22 -11.93
C ILE A 406 -19.91 1.19 -12.05
N ARG A 407 -20.53 0.01 -12.06
CA ARG A 407 -21.98 -0.12 -12.08
C ARG A 407 -22.62 0.66 -10.93
N GLU A 408 -22.09 0.52 -9.73
CA GLU A 408 -22.65 1.16 -8.54
C GLU A 408 -22.33 2.66 -8.46
N LEU A 409 -21.14 3.09 -8.88
CA LEU A 409 -20.83 4.51 -8.99
C LEU A 409 -21.73 5.25 -10.00
N SER A 410 -22.25 4.52 -10.98
CA SER A 410 -23.18 5.08 -12.01
C SER A 410 -24.61 5.32 -11.48
N ARG A 411 -24.92 4.88 -10.27
CA ARG A 411 -26.26 5.06 -9.68
C ARG A 411 -26.59 6.53 -9.50
N THR A 412 -27.81 6.91 -9.89
CA THR A 412 -28.33 8.30 -9.78
C THR A 412 -28.78 8.64 -8.36
N ASP A 413 -29.06 7.63 -7.53
CA ASP A 413 -29.45 7.77 -6.13
C ASP A 413 -28.25 7.77 -5.16
N LEU A 414 -27.03 7.58 -5.65
CA LEU A 414 -25.78 7.70 -4.90
C LEU A 414 -25.20 9.10 -5.10
N PHE A 415 -25.20 9.93 -4.05
CA PHE A 415 -24.53 11.23 -4.09
C PHE A 415 -23.03 11.06 -3.92
N THR A 416 -22.23 11.44 -4.91
CA THR A 416 -20.77 11.23 -4.92
C THR A 416 -20.03 12.55 -4.95
N VAL A 417 -19.18 12.79 -3.94
CA VAL A 417 -18.25 13.92 -3.86
C VAL A 417 -16.83 13.42 -4.01
N VAL A 418 -16.00 14.07 -4.82
CA VAL A 418 -14.59 13.72 -5.01
C VAL A 418 -13.72 14.95 -4.79
N HIS A 419 -12.78 14.88 -3.84
CA HIS A 419 -11.75 15.89 -3.60
C HIS A 419 -10.43 15.43 -4.20
N GLU A 420 -10.03 16.00 -5.34
CA GLU A 420 -8.94 15.50 -6.16
C GLU A 420 -8.20 16.64 -6.90
N GLN A 421 -6.98 16.36 -7.33
CA GLN A 421 -6.14 17.27 -8.09
C GLN A 421 -6.44 17.25 -9.59
N PHE A 422 -7.02 16.17 -10.11
CA PHE A 422 -7.28 15.93 -11.53
C PHE A 422 -8.65 15.27 -11.74
N LEU A 423 -9.18 15.36 -12.96
CA LEU A 423 -10.36 14.60 -13.36
C LEU A 423 -9.97 13.12 -13.59
N THR A 424 -9.98 12.33 -12.51
CA THR A 424 -9.65 10.89 -12.48
C THR A 424 -10.78 10.01 -13.03
N ASP A 425 -10.58 8.68 -13.10
CA ASP A 425 -11.67 7.76 -13.45
C ASP A 425 -12.85 7.88 -12.47
N THR A 426 -12.59 8.13 -11.18
CA THR A 426 -13.63 8.30 -10.16
C THR A 426 -14.45 9.57 -10.36
N THR A 427 -13.82 10.67 -10.80
CA THR A 427 -14.55 11.93 -11.04
C THR A 427 -15.59 11.81 -12.15
N ASP A 428 -15.45 10.86 -13.08
CA ASP A 428 -16.47 10.63 -14.12
C ASP A 428 -17.83 10.21 -13.55
N TYR A 429 -17.87 9.83 -12.27
CA TYR A 429 -19.09 9.44 -11.53
C TYR A 429 -19.43 10.41 -10.40
N ALA A 430 -18.64 11.45 -10.16
CA ALA A 430 -18.88 12.43 -9.10
C ALA A 430 -20.02 13.39 -9.46
N ASP A 431 -20.83 13.79 -8.48
CA ASP A 431 -21.80 14.88 -8.59
C ASP A 431 -21.10 16.23 -8.34
N ILE A 432 -20.15 16.24 -7.39
CA ILE A 432 -19.30 17.41 -7.07
C ILE A 432 -17.82 16.99 -7.10
N VAL A 433 -16.98 17.79 -7.75
CA VAL A 433 -15.52 17.67 -7.70
C VAL A 433 -14.95 18.91 -7.01
N LEU A 434 -14.13 18.70 -5.99
CA LEU A 434 -13.50 19.76 -5.21
C LEU A 434 -11.99 19.79 -5.50
N PRO A 435 -11.37 20.98 -5.67
CA PRO A 435 -9.96 21.11 -6.02
C PRO A 435 -9.06 20.88 -4.80
N ALA A 436 -8.14 19.92 -4.91
CA ALA A 436 -7.19 19.54 -3.86
C ALA A 436 -5.82 20.16 -4.07
N THR A 437 -5.16 20.55 -2.97
CA THR A 437 -3.76 20.98 -2.96
C THR A 437 -2.79 19.82 -3.24
N THR A 438 -1.63 20.15 -3.80
CA THR A 438 -0.44 19.30 -3.79
C THR A 438 0.34 19.49 -2.49
N PHE A 439 1.32 18.63 -2.21
CA PHE A 439 2.13 18.78 -0.98
C PHE A 439 3.07 20.01 -0.99
N PHE A 440 3.16 20.77 -2.08
CA PHE A 440 3.83 22.06 -2.08
C PHE A 440 3.00 23.17 -1.44
N GLU A 441 1.69 22.97 -1.38
CA GLU A 441 0.68 23.98 -1.11
C GLU A 441 0.11 23.92 0.30
N HIS A 442 0.60 23.03 1.18
CA HIS A 442 0.19 22.92 2.58
C HIS A 442 1.33 22.39 3.48
N PRO A 443 1.31 22.71 4.78
CA PRO A 443 2.23 22.12 5.74
C PRO A 443 1.81 20.68 6.09
N GLU A 444 2.79 19.85 6.54
CA GLU A 444 2.53 18.46 6.89
C GLU A 444 3.50 17.93 7.95
N LEU A 445 3.07 16.93 8.72
CA LEU A 445 3.91 16.10 9.57
C LEU A 445 4.03 14.71 8.94
N GLN A 446 5.26 14.27 8.68
CA GLN A 446 5.52 13.04 7.94
C GLN A 446 6.28 12.02 8.77
N LYS A 447 5.78 10.76 8.79
CA LYS A 447 6.54 9.57 9.16
C LYS A 447 6.68 8.64 7.95
N ALA A 448 7.79 7.92 7.88
CA ALA A 448 8.00 6.91 6.86
C ALA A 448 7.54 5.52 7.32
N TYR A 449 7.31 4.61 6.37
CA TYR A 449 7.17 3.19 6.66
C TYR A 449 8.40 2.35 6.23
N GLY A 450 9.44 3.00 5.73
CA GLY A 450 10.71 2.38 5.36
C GLY A 450 11.92 2.84 6.17
N HIS A 451 11.78 3.83 7.03
CA HIS A 451 12.83 4.31 7.95
C HIS A 451 12.23 4.94 9.21
N TYR A 452 13.08 5.25 10.18
CA TYR A 452 12.68 5.75 11.50
C TYR A 452 12.88 7.27 11.68
N TYR A 453 12.85 8.06 10.61
CA TYR A 453 12.98 9.51 10.69
C TYR A 453 11.61 10.17 10.55
N LEU A 454 11.36 11.16 11.43
CA LEU A 454 10.23 12.07 11.35
C LEU A 454 10.66 13.37 10.67
N GLN A 455 9.73 14.00 9.96
CA GLN A 455 9.97 15.23 9.21
C GLN A 455 8.74 16.14 9.27
N THR A 456 8.95 17.46 9.21
CA THR A 456 7.91 18.45 8.92
C THR A 456 8.05 18.92 7.48
N SER A 457 6.92 19.22 6.82
CA SER A 457 6.88 19.92 5.54
C SER A 457 6.41 21.33 5.77
N THR A 458 7.16 22.30 5.26
CA THR A 458 6.74 23.69 5.20
C THR A 458 6.03 23.94 3.88
N GLN A 459 4.91 24.68 3.89
CA GLN A 459 4.26 25.15 2.67
C GLN A 459 5.23 25.98 1.82
N ALA A 460 5.41 25.56 0.58
CA ALA A 460 6.38 26.19 -0.33
C ALA A 460 5.78 27.34 -1.15
N ILE A 461 4.57 27.13 -1.67
CA ILE A 461 3.81 28.08 -2.49
C ILE A 461 2.37 28.22 -1.97
N ASP A 462 1.72 29.29 -2.31
CA ASP A 462 0.28 29.45 -2.04
C ASP A 462 -0.51 28.42 -2.88
N PRO A 463 -1.70 27.98 -2.38
CA PRO A 463 -2.57 27.12 -3.16
C PRO A 463 -2.91 27.71 -4.53
N LEU A 464 -2.82 26.91 -5.58
CA LEU A 464 -3.17 27.34 -6.94
C LEU A 464 -4.70 27.39 -7.11
N GLY A 465 -5.18 28.46 -7.74
CA GLY A 465 -6.61 28.65 -7.92
C GLY A 465 -7.34 28.74 -6.59
N GLU A 466 -8.34 27.90 -6.42
CA GLU A 466 -9.13 27.80 -5.18
C GLU A 466 -8.92 26.46 -4.45
N CYS A 467 -7.76 25.80 -4.68
CA CYS A 467 -7.46 24.51 -4.05
C CYS A 467 -7.41 24.60 -2.52
N ARG A 468 -7.92 23.57 -1.85
CA ARG A 468 -7.85 23.43 -0.39
C ARG A 468 -7.21 22.11 0.01
N SER A 469 -6.51 22.11 1.15
CA SER A 469 -6.03 20.88 1.79
C SER A 469 -7.20 20.08 2.38
N ASN A 470 -6.98 18.80 2.71
CA ASN A 470 -8.01 18.02 3.42
C ASN A 470 -8.38 18.65 4.76
N VAL A 471 -7.39 19.20 5.48
CA VAL A 471 -7.64 19.89 6.77
C VAL A 471 -8.58 21.07 6.58
N GLU A 472 -8.32 21.94 5.60
CA GLU A 472 -9.16 23.13 5.32
C GLU A 472 -10.55 22.75 4.82
N LEU A 473 -10.65 21.73 3.95
CA LEU A 473 -11.92 21.27 3.45
C LEU A 473 -12.84 20.74 4.56
N PHE A 474 -12.36 19.82 5.39
CA PHE A 474 -13.21 19.21 6.41
C PHE A 474 -13.50 20.16 7.57
N ARG A 475 -12.63 21.15 7.84
CA ARG A 475 -12.95 22.27 8.75
C ARG A 475 -14.11 23.11 8.20
N ALA A 476 -14.05 23.48 6.92
CA ALA A 476 -15.11 24.25 6.29
C ALA A 476 -16.45 23.50 6.20
N LEU A 477 -16.41 22.18 5.99
CA LEU A 477 -17.60 21.33 6.03
C LEU A 477 -18.16 21.23 7.46
N ALA A 478 -17.31 21.12 8.49
CA ALA A 478 -17.75 21.08 9.87
C ALA A 478 -18.48 22.38 10.27
N GLU A 479 -17.93 23.52 9.90
CA GLU A 479 -18.58 24.83 10.08
C GLU A 479 -19.95 24.85 9.36
N ARG A 480 -20.01 24.42 8.11
CA ARG A 480 -21.24 24.39 7.31
C ARG A 480 -22.30 23.43 7.86
N MET A 481 -21.87 22.34 8.48
CA MET A 481 -22.76 21.40 9.21
C MET A 481 -23.21 21.94 10.57
N GLY A 482 -22.62 23.03 11.09
CA GLY A 482 -22.89 23.59 12.40
C GLY A 482 -22.24 22.78 13.55
N PHE A 483 -21.10 22.16 13.31
CA PHE A 483 -20.34 21.49 14.37
C PHE A 483 -19.51 22.52 15.14
N GLU A 484 -19.78 22.65 16.45
CA GLU A 484 -19.19 23.67 17.33
C GLU A 484 -18.06 23.12 18.21
N ASP A 485 -17.66 21.84 18.00
CA ASP A 485 -16.61 21.19 18.78
C ASP A 485 -15.26 21.92 18.55
N ALA A 486 -14.56 22.31 19.63
CA ALA A 486 -13.35 23.13 19.57
C ALA A 486 -12.24 22.57 18.68
N CYS A 487 -12.17 21.23 18.54
CA CYS A 487 -11.17 20.57 17.73
C CYS A 487 -11.24 20.90 16.22
N PHE A 488 -12.35 21.46 15.73
CA PHE A 488 -12.45 21.93 14.34
C PHE A 488 -11.76 23.28 14.13
N GLY A 489 -11.49 24.04 15.22
CA GLY A 489 -10.78 25.31 15.18
C GLY A 489 -9.25 25.20 15.31
N GLU A 490 -8.73 24.00 15.63
CA GLU A 490 -7.29 23.83 15.84
C GLU A 490 -6.47 24.14 14.58
N THR A 491 -5.38 24.88 14.75
CA THR A 491 -4.42 25.17 13.68
C THR A 491 -3.62 23.91 13.29
N THR A 492 -2.94 23.99 12.17
CA THR A 492 -2.07 22.90 11.70
C THR A 492 -0.92 22.66 12.68
N GLU A 493 -0.35 23.73 13.24
CA GLU A 493 0.71 23.70 14.25
C GLU A 493 0.25 23.04 15.54
N GLU A 494 -0.94 23.40 16.03
CA GLU A 494 -1.55 22.77 17.22
C GLU A 494 -1.79 21.29 16.99
N MET A 495 -2.27 20.89 15.81
CA MET A 495 -2.42 19.47 15.46
C MET A 495 -1.09 18.73 15.39
N MET A 496 0.00 19.37 14.88
CA MET A 496 1.34 18.79 14.93
C MET A 496 1.82 18.59 16.36
N ASP A 497 1.64 19.58 17.21
CA ASP A 497 2.03 19.52 18.61
C ASP A 497 1.24 18.43 19.35
N LEU A 498 -0.06 18.31 19.10
CA LEU A 498 -0.90 17.20 19.62
C LEU A 498 -0.41 15.82 19.13
N ALA A 499 -0.04 15.70 17.85
CA ALA A 499 0.48 14.45 17.30
C ALA A 499 1.76 13.99 18.02
N LEU A 500 2.64 14.94 18.32
CA LEU A 500 3.94 14.70 18.95
C LEU A 500 3.85 14.50 20.47
N GLN A 501 2.72 14.82 21.12
CA GLN A 501 2.44 14.50 22.53
C GLN A 501 2.20 12.98 22.68
N SER A 502 3.28 12.20 22.63
CA SER A 502 3.26 10.75 22.76
C SER A 502 4.11 10.32 23.96
N GLU A 503 3.56 9.42 24.78
CA GLU A 503 4.30 8.81 25.90
C GLU A 503 5.23 7.67 25.44
N HIS A 504 5.24 7.37 24.14
CA HIS A 504 6.09 6.31 23.60
C HIS A 504 7.57 6.64 23.82
N PRO A 505 8.38 5.75 24.42
CA PRO A 505 9.76 6.05 24.81
C PRO A 505 10.63 6.52 23.63
N TRP A 506 10.38 6.00 22.44
CA TRP A 506 11.14 6.38 21.22
C TRP A 506 10.77 7.76 20.67
N MET A 507 9.70 8.39 21.21
CA MET A 507 9.30 9.77 20.88
C MET A 507 9.93 10.81 21.83
N LYS A 508 10.66 10.38 22.86
CA LYS A 508 11.24 11.28 23.86
C LYS A 508 12.12 12.35 23.23
N GLY A 509 11.82 13.61 23.52
CA GLY A 509 12.58 14.76 23.04
C GLY A 509 12.36 15.12 21.56
N ILE A 510 11.37 14.52 20.88
CA ILE A 510 10.97 14.92 19.54
C ILE A 510 9.82 15.92 19.67
N THR A 511 10.12 17.17 19.33
CA THR A 511 9.16 18.28 19.31
C THR A 511 9.12 18.94 17.93
N ARG A 512 8.08 19.73 17.66
CA ARG A 512 7.95 20.46 16.39
C ARG A 512 9.13 21.40 16.19
N GLU A 513 9.56 22.13 17.22
CA GLU A 513 10.71 23.04 17.16
C GLU A 513 12.01 22.28 16.81
N ARG A 514 12.17 21.06 17.33
CA ARG A 514 13.32 20.21 16.99
C ARG A 514 13.25 19.75 15.54
N LEU A 515 12.07 19.31 15.07
CA LEU A 515 11.85 18.92 13.67
C LEU A 515 12.09 20.10 12.72
N ASP A 516 11.62 21.28 13.06
CA ASP A 516 11.82 22.49 12.26
C ASP A 516 13.28 22.93 12.18
N ARG A 517 14.08 22.66 13.23
CA ARG A 517 15.51 22.96 13.27
C ARG A 517 16.36 21.92 12.56
N GLU A 518 16.13 20.64 12.86
CA GLU A 518 16.97 19.52 12.43
C GLU A 518 16.48 18.87 11.11
N LYS A 519 15.23 19.12 10.70
CA LYS A 519 14.54 18.65 9.50
C LYS A 519 14.26 17.14 9.47
N HIS A 520 15.22 16.31 9.86
CA HIS A 520 15.14 14.84 9.91
C HIS A 520 15.51 14.38 11.30
N VAL A 521 14.54 13.93 12.08
CA VAL A 521 14.80 13.48 13.45
C VAL A 521 14.52 11.98 13.55
N ARG A 522 15.56 11.20 13.84
CA ARG A 522 15.43 9.76 14.10
C ARG A 522 14.74 9.54 15.43
N LEU A 523 13.94 8.48 15.52
CA LEU A 523 13.37 8.03 16.80
C LEU A 523 14.46 7.81 17.84
N SER A 524 14.15 8.10 19.10
CA SER A 524 15.08 8.03 20.24
C SER A 524 15.21 6.59 20.75
N PHE A 525 15.96 5.75 20.03
CA PHE A 525 16.29 4.40 20.50
C PHE A 525 17.35 4.44 21.61
N GLU A 526 17.40 3.38 22.44
CA GLU A 526 18.46 3.23 23.44
C GLU A 526 19.84 3.12 22.76
N GLY A 527 20.86 3.77 23.32
CA GLY A 527 22.20 3.82 22.74
C GLY A 527 22.32 4.86 21.62
N ASP A 528 22.68 6.10 21.97
CA ASP A 528 22.76 7.23 21.05
C ASP A 528 23.57 6.92 19.79
N GLY A 529 22.91 6.96 18.62
CA GLY A 529 23.51 6.65 17.33
C GLY A 529 23.78 5.15 17.04
N ALA A 530 23.50 4.24 17.96
CA ALA A 530 23.67 2.81 17.74
C ALA A 530 22.62 2.24 16.76
N PRO A 531 22.94 1.17 16.00
CA PRO A 531 21.96 0.43 15.22
C PRO A 531 20.82 -0.11 16.10
N PHE A 532 19.58 0.06 15.66
CA PHE A 532 18.44 -0.47 16.40
C PHE A 532 18.25 -1.97 16.08
N LEU A 533 18.36 -2.81 17.09
CA LEU A 533 18.17 -4.25 17.01
C LEU A 533 16.94 -4.66 17.83
N PRO A 534 15.74 -4.58 17.29
CA PRO A 534 14.49 -4.63 18.06
C PRO A 534 14.32 -5.91 18.88
N PHE A 535 14.79 -7.02 18.38
CA PHE A 535 14.56 -8.35 18.95
C PHE A 535 15.85 -9.10 19.33
N ALA A 536 16.98 -8.39 19.46
CA ALA A 536 18.25 -9.04 19.80
C ALA A 536 18.20 -9.80 21.13
N GLU A 537 17.48 -9.25 22.10
CA GLU A 537 17.26 -9.81 23.44
C GLU A 537 15.87 -10.45 23.62
N GLY A 538 15.19 -10.78 22.53
CA GLY A 538 13.83 -11.28 22.55
C GLY A 538 12.79 -10.17 22.59
N LYS A 539 12.48 -9.52 23.63
CA LYS A 539 11.57 -8.36 23.84
C LYS A 539 10.48 -8.18 22.74
N PHE A 540 9.84 -9.28 22.34
CA PHE A 540 8.74 -9.25 21.37
C PHE A 540 7.48 -8.73 22.05
N PRO A 541 6.79 -7.70 21.50
CA PRO A 541 5.55 -7.17 22.09
C PRO A 541 4.32 -8.05 21.77
N THR A 542 4.47 -9.35 21.79
CA THR A 542 3.42 -10.36 21.71
C THR A 542 2.81 -10.62 23.08
N VAL A 543 1.69 -11.33 23.13
CA VAL A 543 1.06 -11.73 24.40
C VAL A 543 2.00 -12.61 25.24
N SER A 544 2.80 -13.48 24.60
CA SER A 544 3.77 -14.34 25.28
C SER A 544 5.08 -13.63 25.67
N GLY A 545 5.32 -12.41 25.18
CA GLY A 545 6.61 -11.72 25.28
C GLY A 545 7.71 -12.34 24.42
N LYS A 546 7.39 -13.30 23.55
CA LYS A 546 8.28 -14.06 22.67
C LYS A 546 7.79 -14.07 21.23
N ALA A 547 8.63 -14.46 20.28
CA ALA A 547 8.18 -14.74 18.92
C ALA A 547 7.19 -15.92 18.91
N GLU A 548 6.02 -15.73 18.32
CA GLU A 548 4.95 -16.74 18.30
C GLU A 548 4.98 -17.57 17.01
N LEU A 549 5.68 -18.71 17.06
CA LEU A 549 5.68 -19.70 15.97
C LEU A 549 4.36 -20.50 15.99
N TYR A 550 3.74 -20.62 17.17
CA TYR A 550 2.35 -21.00 17.39
C TYR A 550 1.62 -19.78 17.96
N SER A 551 0.50 -19.39 17.37
CA SER A 551 -0.31 -18.24 17.83
C SER A 551 -1.65 -18.70 18.39
N ALA A 552 -1.81 -18.61 19.70
CA ALA A 552 -3.09 -18.88 20.36
C ALA A 552 -4.18 -17.86 19.93
N ALA A 553 -3.79 -16.64 19.60
CA ALA A 553 -4.72 -15.62 19.12
C ALA A 553 -5.32 -15.98 17.76
N LEU A 554 -4.53 -16.51 16.83
CA LEU A 554 -5.03 -17.00 15.54
C LEU A 554 -5.94 -18.22 15.73
N ALA A 555 -5.57 -19.16 16.60
CA ALA A 555 -6.43 -20.30 16.94
C ALA A 555 -7.80 -19.86 17.47
N ALA A 556 -7.83 -18.87 18.35
CA ALA A 556 -9.07 -18.32 18.91
C ALA A 556 -9.96 -17.63 17.84
N GLN A 557 -9.36 -17.16 16.75
CA GLN A 557 -10.06 -16.58 15.60
C GLN A 557 -10.45 -17.63 14.54
N GLY A 558 -10.16 -18.91 14.77
CA GLY A 558 -10.47 -19.99 13.82
C GLY A 558 -9.47 -20.17 12.68
N HIS A 559 -8.31 -19.49 12.76
CA HIS A 559 -7.21 -19.66 11.80
C HIS A 559 -6.25 -20.77 12.27
N ASP A 560 -5.43 -21.28 11.33
CA ASP A 560 -4.36 -22.21 11.67
C ASP A 560 -3.34 -21.51 12.60
N PRO A 561 -3.08 -22.01 13.81
CA PRO A 561 -2.15 -21.38 14.74
C PRO A 561 -0.68 -21.48 14.32
N VAL A 562 -0.35 -22.42 13.44
CA VAL A 562 0.98 -22.61 12.87
C VAL A 562 0.97 -22.19 11.41
N ALA A 563 2.07 -21.68 10.90
CA ALA A 563 2.14 -21.30 9.50
C ALA A 563 1.81 -22.49 8.59
N SER A 564 0.98 -22.26 7.57
CA SER A 564 0.53 -23.28 6.62
C SER A 564 0.40 -22.71 5.21
N PHE A 565 0.38 -23.59 4.23
CA PHE A 565 0.13 -23.24 2.82
C PHE A 565 -1.19 -23.85 2.36
N VAL A 566 -2.08 -22.96 1.92
CA VAL A 566 -3.32 -23.33 1.24
C VAL A 566 -3.26 -22.74 -0.17
N PRO A 567 -3.37 -23.54 -1.24
CA PRO A 567 -3.41 -23.03 -2.60
C PRO A 567 -4.56 -22.06 -2.81
N THR A 568 -4.29 -20.94 -3.48
CA THR A 568 -5.34 -19.95 -3.79
C THR A 568 -6.32 -20.52 -4.82
N PRO A 569 -7.63 -20.21 -4.74
CA PRO A 569 -8.66 -20.86 -5.56
C PRO A 569 -8.43 -20.75 -7.07
N GLU A 570 -7.88 -19.64 -7.55
CA GLU A 570 -7.63 -19.39 -8.97
C GLU A 570 -6.19 -19.74 -9.40
N SER A 571 -5.37 -20.35 -8.53
CA SER A 571 -3.99 -20.74 -8.90
C SER A 571 -3.94 -22.06 -9.67
N ARG A 572 -2.82 -22.30 -10.35
CA ARG A 572 -2.51 -23.57 -11.03
C ARG A 572 -2.56 -24.79 -10.08
N ASN A 573 -2.38 -24.56 -8.79
CA ASN A 573 -2.35 -25.60 -7.77
C ASN A 573 -3.75 -26.00 -7.25
N ALA A 574 -4.80 -25.23 -7.55
CA ALA A 574 -6.17 -25.48 -7.08
C ALA A 574 -7.21 -25.57 -8.19
N ARG A 575 -6.98 -24.98 -9.36
CA ARG A 575 -7.92 -25.02 -10.49
C ARG A 575 -8.13 -26.43 -11.01
N THR A 576 -9.38 -26.75 -11.32
CA THR A 576 -9.76 -28.05 -11.87
C THR A 576 -10.51 -27.94 -13.21
N ASP A 577 -11.03 -26.76 -13.58
CA ASP A 577 -11.91 -26.58 -14.72
C ASP A 577 -11.20 -26.28 -16.05
N GLY A 578 -9.91 -25.90 -16.00
CA GLY A 578 -9.11 -25.59 -17.21
C GLY A 578 -9.60 -24.40 -18.05
N LYS A 579 -10.69 -23.71 -17.63
CA LYS A 579 -11.36 -22.69 -18.43
C LYS A 579 -10.52 -21.41 -18.59
N TYR A 580 -9.75 -21.05 -17.57
CA TYR A 580 -8.88 -19.88 -17.54
C TYR A 580 -7.46 -20.33 -17.14
N PRO A 581 -6.68 -20.88 -18.08
CA PRO A 581 -5.45 -21.62 -17.74
C PRO A 581 -4.25 -20.74 -17.37
N LEU A 582 -4.29 -19.45 -17.63
CA LEU A 582 -3.20 -18.54 -17.34
C LEU A 582 -3.41 -17.81 -16.01
N GLU A 583 -2.32 -17.58 -15.28
CA GLU A 583 -2.31 -16.75 -14.06
C GLU A 583 -1.93 -15.32 -14.42
N MET A 584 -2.77 -14.36 -14.00
CA MET A 584 -2.57 -12.94 -14.29
C MET A 584 -1.84 -12.24 -13.15
N LEU A 585 -0.68 -11.68 -13.44
CA LEU A 585 0.02 -10.75 -12.55
C LEU A 585 -0.39 -9.31 -12.88
N ALA A 586 -1.43 -8.81 -12.19
CA ALA A 586 -1.92 -7.44 -12.30
C ALA A 586 -1.00 -6.49 -11.52
N ARG A 587 0.17 -6.19 -12.05
CA ARG A 587 1.23 -5.46 -11.33
C ARG A 587 1.12 -3.94 -11.45
N LYS A 588 1.73 -3.25 -10.51
CA LYS A 588 1.90 -1.79 -10.59
C LYS A 588 2.88 -1.42 -11.71
N ALA A 589 2.65 -0.27 -12.35
CA ALA A 589 3.63 0.33 -13.25
C ALA A 589 4.88 0.77 -12.47
N ASP A 590 6.04 0.76 -13.12
CA ASP A 590 7.31 1.03 -12.43
C ASP A 590 7.47 2.53 -12.08
N ASN A 591 6.87 3.42 -12.87
CA ASN A 591 7.01 4.87 -12.70
C ASN A 591 5.71 5.59 -12.32
N PHE A 592 4.68 4.83 -11.90
CA PHE A 592 3.48 5.35 -11.27
C PHE A 592 3.39 4.87 -9.81
N LEU A 593 2.59 5.55 -9.01
CA LEU A 593 2.24 5.12 -7.66
C LEU A 593 0.74 4.77 -7.66
N ASN A 594 0.41 3.49 -7.74
CA ASN A 594 -0.93 3.02 -8.02
C ASN A 594 -1.49 3.73 -9.29
N SER A 595 -2.51 4.58 -9.16
CA SER A 595 -3.02 5.41 -10.26
C SER A 595 -2.39 6.81 -10.34
N THR A 596 -1.62 7.23 -9.33
CA THR A 596 -0.98 8.55 -9.27
C THR A 596 0.14 8.64 -10.31
N PHE A 597 0.24 9.75 -11.02
CA PHE A 597 1.13 10.06 -12.15
C PHE A 597 0.75 9.43 -13.48
N SER A 598 -0.18 8.48 -13.55
CA SER A 598 -0.51 7.82 -14.83
C SER A 598 -1.17 8.75 -15.85
N ASN A 599 -1.73 9.89 -15.41
CA ASN A 599 -2.28 10.93 -16.28
C ASN A 599 -1.22 11.88 -16.87
N LEU A 600 -0.01 11.92 -16.30
CA LEU A 600 1.01 12.90 -16.69
C LEU A 600 1.77 12.44 -17.95
N LYS A 601 1.63 13.17 -19.04
CA LYS A 601 2.30 12.89 -20.31
C LYS A 601 3.82 12.78 -20.20
N SER A 602 4.44 13.53 -19.28
CA SER A 602 5.88 13.48 -19.00
C SER A 602 6.35 12.17 -18.35
N HIS A 603 5.43 11.40 -17.75
CA HIS A 603 5.73 10.10 -17.12
C HIS A 603 5.54 8.91 -18.06
N HIS A 604 4.73 9.04 -19.13
CA HIS A 604 4.49 7.95 -20.09
C HIS A 604 5.76 7.41 -20.74
N PRO A 605 6.73 8.26 -21.19
CA PRO A 605 8.00 7.76 -21.74
C PRO A 605 8.82 6.93 -20.74
N LEU A 606 8.67 7.17 -19.43
CA LEU A 606 9.38 6.41 -18.40
C LEU A 606 8.93 4.94 -18.34
N GLU A 607 7.72 4.63 -18.81
CA GLU A 607 7.17 3.28 -18.92
C GLU A 607 7.65 2.52 -20.17
N ASN A 608 8.45 3.15 -21.05
CA ASN A 608 9.06 2.50 -22.23
C ASN A 608 8.04 1.73 -23.09
N GLY A 609 6.87 2.33 -23.36
CA GLY A 609 5.81 1.71 -24.15
C GLY A 609 5.14 0.49 -23.50
N ASN A 610 5.22 0.37 -22.17
CA ASN A 610 4.62 -0.76 -21.43
C ASN A 610 3.16 -0.51 -21.00
N LEU A 611 2.57 0.64 -21.30
CA LEU A 611 1.16 0.91 -21.04
C LEU A 611 0.28 0.23 -22.08
N GLY A 612 -0.83 -0.37 -21.66
CA GLY A 612 -1.73 -1.10 -22.55
C GLY A 612 -1.13 -2.35 -23.19
N VAL A 613 -0.11 -2.96 -22.55
CA VAL A 613 0.62 -4.13 -23.05
C VAL A 613 0.37 -5.33 -22.15
N LEU A 614 0.11 -6.49 -22.78
CA LEU A 614 0.13 -7.80 -22.14
C LEU A 614 1.50 -8.46 -22.41
N GLU A 615 2.24 -8.72 -21.34
CA GLU A 615 3.42 -9.58 -21.43
C GLU A 615 2.97 -11.05 -21.37
N ILE A 616 3.38 -11.85 -22.36
CA ILE A 616 3.06 -13.28 -22.51
C ILE A 616 4.31 -14.02 -22.96
N THR A 617 4.51 -15.28 -22.52
CA THR A 617 5.68 -16.07 -22.95
C THR A 617 5.55 -16.52 -24.39
N ALA A 618 6.67 -16.81 -25.05
CA ALA A 618 6.67 -17.35 -26.42
C ALA A 618 5.87 -18.66 -26.54
N LYS A 619 5.93 -19.51 -25.50
CA LYS A 619 5.18 -20.78 -25.48
C LYS A 619 3.67 -20.52 -25.42
N ASP A 620 3.22 -19.72 -24.46
CA ASP A 620 1.78 -19.45 -24.25
C ASP A 620 1.18 -18.69 -25.43
N ALA A 621 1.96 -17.81 -26.08
CA ALA A 621 1.58 -17.08 -27.27
C ALA A 621 1.43 -18.01 -28.49
N PHE A 622 2.39 -18.91 -28.67
CA PHE A 622 2.37 -19.92 -29.77
C PHE A 622 1.13 -20.82 -29.67
N GLU A 623 0.79 -21.29 -28.47
CA GLU A 623 -0.38 -22.15 -28.23
C GLU A 623 -1.73 -21.43 -28.57
N ARG A 624 -1.70 -20.11 -28.73
CA ARG A 624 -2.87 -19.25 -29.02
C ARG A 624 -2.82 -18.53 -30.37
N ASP A 625 -1.85 -18.85 -31.21
CA ASP A 625 -1.56 -18.17 -32.49
C ASP A 625 -1.40 -16.63 -32.31
N ILE A 626 -0.77 -16.21 -31.20
CA ILE A 626 -0.49 -14.81 -30.89
C ILE A 626 0.98 -14.51 -31.25
N ARG A 627 1.20 -13.36 -31.89
CA ARG A 627 2.50 -12.84 -32.26
C ARG A 627 2.80 -11.52 -31.56
N GLU A 628 4.06 -11.13 -31.56
CA GLU A 628 4.49 -9.81 -31.08
C GLU A 628 3.70 -8.71 -31.77
N GLY A 629 3.09 -7.82 -30.99
CA GLY A 629 2.32 -6.68 -31.45
C GLY A 629 0.87 -6.95 -31.84
N ASP A 630 0.40 -8.22 -31.75
CA ASP A 630 -1.01 -8.53 -31.98
C ASP A 630 -1.91 -7.88 -30.93
N ASP A 631 -3.08 -7.43 -31.36
CA ASP A 631 -4.15 -7.04 -30.45
C ASP A 631 -4.79 -8.29 -29.84
N VAL A 632 -4.89 -8.30 -28.50
CA VAL A 632 -5.40 -9.43 -27.74
C VAL A 632 -6.49 -9.01 -26.78
N ARG A 633 -7.43 -9.91 -26.52
CA ARG A 633 -8.41 -9.83 -25.46
C ARG A 633 -8.00 -10.73 -24.32
N VAL A 634 -7.83 -10.15 -23.11
CA VAL A 634 -7.60 -10.90 -21.87
C VAL A 634 -8.93 -10.92 -21.11
N PHE A 635 -9.38 -12.10 -20.67
CA PHE A 635 -10.71 -12.22 -20.08
C PHE A 635 -10.84 -13.34 -19.05
N ASN A 636 -11.84 -13.19 -18.19
CA ASN A 636 -12.34 -14.24 -17.30
C ASN A 636 -13.86 -14.03 -17.05
N ALA A 637 -14.42 -14.68 -16.02
CA ALA A 637 -15.84 -14.56 -15.70
C ALA A 637 -16.27 -13.14 -15.24
N ARG A 638 -15.32 -12.32 -14.72
CA ARG A 638 -15.60 -10.96 -14.22
C ARG A 638 -15.63 -9.93 -15.34
N GLY A 639 -14.82 -10.11 -16.37
CA GLY A 639 -14.76 -9.16 -17.47
C GLY A 639 -13.64 -9.43 -18.47
N SER A 640 -13.34 -8.40 -19.26
CA SER A 640 -12.25 -8.45 -20.25
C SER A 640 -11.65 -7.08 -20.47
N LEU A 641 -10.37 -7.07 -20.95
CA LEU A 641 -9.72 -5.85 -21.44
C LEU A 641 -8.90 -6.16 -22.70
N GLU A 642 -8.68 -5.09 -23.50
CA GLU A 642 -7.94 -5.16 -24.76
C GLU A 642 -6.53 -4.61 -24.55
N LEU A 643 -5.54 -5.42 -24.92
CA LEU A 643 -4.12 -5.08 -24.79
C LEU A 643 -3.38 -5.42 -26.08
N THR A 644 -2.16 -4.94 -26.21
CA THR A 644 -1.23 -5.35 -27.29
C THR A 644 -0.27 -6.40 -26.73
N ALA A 645 -0.15 -7.54 -27.38
CA ALA A 645 0.73 -8.63 -26.95
C ALA A 645 2.21 -8.27 -27.10
N ARG A 646 3.00 -8.60 -26.09
CA ARG A 646 4.46 -8.54 -26.08
C ARG A 646 5.01 -9.87 -25.63
N ILE A 647 5.86 -10.47 -26.46
CA ILE A 647 6.56 -11.70 -26.09
C ILE A 647 7.65 -11.35 -25.06
N SER A 648 7.63 -12.01 -23.91
CA SER A 648 8.49 -11.68 -22.78
C SER A 648 9.07 -12.92 -22.10
N ASP A 649 10.34 -12.83 -21.72
CA ASP A 649 11.05 -13.78 -20.84
C ASP A 649 11.07 -13.35 -19.37
N ALA A 650 10.38 -12.26 -19.04
CA ALA A 650 10.32 -11.71 -17.69
C ALA A 650 9.34 -12.47 -16.77
N ILE A 651 8.53 -13.36 -17.32
CA ILE A 651 7.55 -14.22 -16.65
C ILE A 651 7.75 -15.68 -17.04
N GLN A 652 7.14 -16.58 -16.26
CA GLN A 652 7.18 -18.02 -16.56
C GLN A 652 6.00 -18.46 -17.45
N PRO A 653 6.14 -19.58 -18.19
CA PRO A 653 5.01 -20.21 -18.89
C PRO A 653 3.81 -20.46 -17.96
N GLY A 654 2.61 -20.22 -18.48
CA GLY A 654 1.37 -20.27 -17.71
C GLY A 654 1.04 -18.98 -16.97
N MET A 655 1.85 -17.93 -17.13
CA MET A 655 1.61 -16.58 -16.57
C MET A 655 1.52 -15.52 -17.65
N VAL A 656 0.73 -14.50 -17.39
CA VAL A 656 0.68 -13.25 -18.15
C VAL A 656 0.76 -12.05 -17.20
N SER A 657 1.24 -10.91 -17.70
CA SER A 657 1.35 -9.70 -16.85
C SER A 657 0.93 -8.46 -17.61
N ALA A 658 0.16 -7.60 -16.91
CA ALA A 658 -0.15 -6.25 -17.39
C ALA A 658 -0.05 -5.24 -16.24
N ARG A 659 0.04 -3.95 -16.58
CA ARG A 659 0.23 -2.87 -15.61
C ARG A 659 -1.05 -2.12 -15.33
N LEU A 660 -1.25 -1.77 -14.05
CA LEU A 660 -2.33 -0.87 -13.64
C LEU A 660 -2.08 0.57 -14.13
N HIS A 661 -3.09 1.19 -14.70
CA HIS A 661 -3.16 2.60 -15.07
C HIS A 661 -4.62 3.08 -15.05
N TRP A 662 -4.89 4.35 -15.34
CA TRP A 662 -6.26 4.83 -15.44
C TRP A 662 -7.00 4.15 -16.61
N ALA A 663 -8.22 3.70 -16.36
CA ALA A 663 -9.05 3.04 -17.37
C ALA A 663 -9.30 3.93 -18.60
N LYS A 664 -9.55 5.22 -18.37
CA LYS A 664 -9.78 6.20 -19.47
C LYS A 664 -8.59 6.40 -20.42
N LEU A 665 -7.39 5.92 -20.07
CA LEU A 665 -6.21 5.95 -20.95
C LEU A 665 -6.10 4.70 -21.83
N SER A 666 -6.93 3.69 -21.61
CA SER A 666 -7.00 2.47 -22.42
C SER A 666 -7.94 2.65 -23.63
N ARG A 667 -7.74 1.83 -24.66
CA ARG A 667 -8.59 1.83 -25.87
C ARG A 667 -10.07 1.50 -25.55
N ASP A 668 -10.28 0.51 -24.68
CA ASP A 668 -11.59 0.00 -24.28
C ASP A 668 -12.10 0.63 -22.99
N LYS A 669 -11.39 1.63 -22.44
CA LYS A 669 -11.69 2.28 -21.16
C LYS A 669 -11.75 1.30 -19.98
N GLN A 670 -10.94 0.25 -20.03
CA GLN A 670 -10.79 -0.74 -18.97
C GLN A 670 -9.37 -0.75 -18.41
N ASN A 671 -9.19 -1.30 -17.23
CA ASN A 671 -7.88 -1.58 -16.65
C ASN A 671 -7.84 -3.01 -16.06
N VAL A 672 -6.66 -3.43 -15.58
CA VAL A 672 -6.45 -4.81 -15.10
C VAL A 672 -7.41 -5.24 -13.99
N ASN A 673 -7.99 -4.29 -13.24
CA ASN A 673 -8.91 -4.60 -12.15
C ASN A 673 -10.30 -5.10 -12.62
N VAL A 674 -10.60 -5.02 -13.91
CA VAL A 674 -11.77 -5.68 -14.49
C VAL A 674 -11.69 -7.21 -14.37
N LEU A 675 -10.46 -7.75 -14.23
CA LEU A 675 -10.19 -9.18 -14.09
C LEU A 675 -9.99 -9.64 -12.65
N THR A 676 -9.66 -8.73 -11.73
CA THR A 676 -9.33 -9.07 -10.34
C THR A 676 -10.58 -9.30 -9.49
N SER A 677 -10.43 -10.11 -8.44
CA SER A 677 -11.51 -10.44 -7.49
C SER A 677 -11.48 -9.52 -6.28
N ASP A 678 -12.65 -9.23 -5.73
CA ASP A 678 -12.84 -8.56 -4.43
C ASP A 678 -12.78 -9.53 -3.23
N ARG A 679 -12.31 -10.77 -3.43
CA ARG A 679 -12.02 -11.69 -2.31
C ARG A 679 -10.99 -11.08 -1.39
N LEU A 680 -11.10 -11.42 -0.12
CA LEU A 680 -10.17 -10.97 0.92
C LEU A 680 -9.10 -12.04 1.18
N SER A 681 -7.93 -11.59 1.64
CA SER A 681 -6.88 -12.48 2.11
C SER A 681 -7.29 -13.19 3.42
N ASP A 682 -6.64 -14.29 3.70
CA ASP A 682 -6.82 -15.14 4.88
C ASP A 682 -6.66 -14.40 6.22
N LEU A 683 -5.67 -13.51 6.32
CA LEU A 683 -5.45 -12.66 7.47
C LEU A 683 -5.55 -11.18 7.07
N GLY A 684 -6.08 -10.35 7.95
CA GLY A 684 -6.12 -8.89 7.80
C GLY A 684 -7.04 -8.35 6.71
N GLY A 685 -7.78 -9.21 5.97
CA GLY A 685 -8.79 -8.77 5.00
C GLY A 685 -8.27 -7.91 3.84
N GLY A 686 -7.04 -8.13 3.39
CA GLY A 686 -6.41 -7.38 2.30
C GLY A 686 -6.87 -7.82 0.91
N ALA A 687 -6.49 -7.06 -0.13
CA ALA A 687 -6.86 -7.35 -1.53
C ALA A 687 -5.99 -8.44 -2.17
N THR A 688 -6.62 -9.28 -3.01
CA THR A 688 -6.03 -10.48 -3.62
C THR A 688 -5.75 -10.32 -5.12
N PHE A 689 -5.15 -9.21 -5.54
CA PHE A 689 -4.93 -8.83 -6.94
C PHE A 689 -4.16 -9.85 -7.80
N TYR A 690 -3.29 -10.67 -7.18
CA TYR A 690 -2.43 -11.62 -7.91
C TYR A 690 -2.99 -13.05 -7.94
N ALA A 691 -4.12 -13.28 -7.31
CA ALA A 691 -4.82 -14.55 -7.36
C ALA A 691 -5.94 -14.49 -8.42
N THR A 692 -5.56 -14.36 -9.69
CA THR A 692 -6.50 -14.12 -10.80
C THR A 692 -6.17 -15.04 -11.96
N SER A 693 -7.13 -15.87 -12.39
CA SER A 693 -7.01 -16.68 -13.59
C SER A 693 -7.68 -16.02 -14.79
N VAL A 694 -7.07 -16.19 -15.97
CA VAL A 694 -7.51 -15.58 -17.23
C VAL A 694 -7.28 -16.50 -18.43
N GLU A 695 -7.96 -16.19 -19.54
CA GLU A 695 -7.61 -16.66 -20.88
C GLU A 695 -7.26 -15.46 -21.76
N VAL A 696 -6.44 -15.72 -22.78
CA VAL A 696 -6.01 -14.71 -23.77
C VAL A 696 -6.36 -15.22 -25.16
N ALA A 697 -7.04 -14.41 -25.93
CA ALA A 697 -7.38 -14.72 -27.32
C ALA A 697 -6.91 -13.58 -28.24
N LYS A 698 -6.48 -13.93 -29.43
CA LYS A 698 -6.25 -12.96 -30.50
C LYS A 698 -7.58 -12.29 -30.87
N ARG A 699 -7.54 -10.99 -31.15
CA ARG A 699 -8.71 -10.20 -31.55
C ARG A 699 -8.94 -10.26 -33.06
#